data_c7cd7b5a2909678930f0af11b7145d2f
#
_entry.id   c7cd7b5a2909678930f0af11b7145d2f
#
_cell.length_a   1.000
_cell.length_b   1.000
_cell.length_c   1.000
_cell.angle_alpha   90.00
_cell.angle_beta   90.00
_cell.angle_gamma   90.00
#
_symmetry.space_group_name_H-M   'P 1'
#
loop_
_entity.id
_entity.type
_entity.pdbx_description
1 polymer ?
#
loop_
_entity_poly.entity_id
_entity_poly.type
_entity_poly.pdbx_seq_one_letter_code
_entity_poly.pdbx_strand_id
1 'polypeptide(L)'
;LLTKNDFFDLSLENVETVQDIDKADVVWFHGVFDPHTVQRVLGRRHAVFYGEAAAEVSKIIEQDDVVESFELVMSNDPWDKRGFQSYKYHPIFESLHGGFYTYLVLDKESSEKVFCYRGKKAKIVAVEKRYISVIRENALIWEYELDSKKILCIGGYLNFKSSHIQYNVQEAKQFVKNVLEYMLGGSKKPARYWPSCSNEAKLDRGLEFTKFSIKPLRDCETLELLVHEGFGEDYTNLCGRRILVNLRENGEFDEVWVHPFRIIKNISFRIDGRKISEQKIFHRIYPDRVIHETENFKLTSFVSLDKPIFMIQVDFKDGKSHELEIDFNVDSRIMWPFDETFNCGKVFNVCAETGEVVFQTSDGMLKAFIKMNLPTRTRRSNDENSLTFTMSTGVTDSASICLGGFLEQEQAPAEVDFTAELIQYTSFIKNYLNGTLQLKTNDELFDRMYQLAKIATIKFLTSVADIGEGLMAGYANSKLGWFSARPGYAWYFGRDSEWVSMALLDIGDWETVKKNLKLLMKYQRIDGKIFHELTSSGVVHFDAADSTPLFLLVFHRYVNHSGDIEFLRENWKNVVRAFEFCLSTDRNSDGLIENTIEGHGWIEGGKLYGSDAELYLNAIWLSALEGTIELAELMNDPEVKRKAEEALQRTKRAIKRFYDERTGLYILGIKNNGEKLNYFTVMTAVAVYLGAIGFEDAKRQVVPYATNDFSTDWGVRIISKSSGIFNPNGYHEGTVWPLFTGWVSLAEFKAGSTHSGFNHLLCNLLSARHFAKGYISEVYHGEVYKPSGICPHQAWSESMAVQPLVEGLLGFEADFLNRKIVLSPQISWNMNELRVKNLKVATASVELSFKRIRTDENHFQEVYRTQVPEGYRMDFSVWIPKQAESIDVLLNGQKIDFEVLEGVFSKKLGLKEENSSELNLIVSYALPFELAAVQPDPSPFCPSSTFRLVSLTKDGSDYRLLLEASSKDEALKELSKIFKVHRGFTFD
;
A
#
# COMPACT_ATOMS: atom_id res chain seq x y z
N LEU A 1 30.64 20.29 13.73
CA LEU A 1 30.30 21.25 14.79
C LEU A 1 29.15 22.13 14.32
N LEU A 2 28.09 22.22 15.10
CA LEU A 2 27.00 23.14 14.88
C LEU A 2 27.56 24.56 15.09
N THR A 3 27.29 25.44 14.13
CA THR A 3 27.75 26.83 14.24
C THR A 3 26.64 27.70 14.86
N LYS A 4 27.00 28.88 15.32
CA LYS A 4 26.06 29.88 15.88
C LYS A 4 24.88 30.18 14.92
N ASN A 5 25.09 30.02 13.61
CA ASN A 5 24.06 30.25 12.58
C ASN A 5 23.04 29.10 12.44
N ASP A 6 23.32 27.93 13.02
CA ASP A 6 22.40 26.80 13.01
C ASP A 6 21.30 26.89 14.08
N PHE A 7 21.43 27.85 15.03
CA PHE A 7 20.52 28.08 16.17
C PHE A 7 20.29 29.59 16.39
N PHE A 8 19.33 30.16 15.68
CA PHE A 8 19.06 31.59 15.65
C PHE A 8 18.78 32.22 17.04
N ASP A 9 18.29 31.44 18.00
CA ASP A 9 17.86 31.94 19.34
C ASP A 9 18.69 31.39 20.52
N LEU A 10 19.77 30.64 20.24
CA LEU A 10 20.61 30.04 21.27
C LEU A 10 22.04 30.55 21.19
N SER A 11 22.59 31.00 22.33
CA SER A 11 24.00 31.31 22.40
C SER A 11 24.79 30.03 22.69
N LEU A 12 25.58 29.56 21.70
CA LEU A 12 26.52 28.46 21.85
C LEU A 12 27.90 29.04 22.13
N GLU A 13 28.42 28.79 23.33
CA GLU A 13 29.78 29.14 23.74
C GLU A 13 30.54 27.88 24.10
N ASN A 14 31.77 27.77 23.63
CA ASN A 14 32.67 26.73 24.12
C ASN A 14 33.15 27.16 25.50
N VAL A 15 32.84 26.38 26.51
CA VAL A 15 33.27 26.60 27.89
C VAL A 15 34.57 25.83 28.08
N GLU A 16 35.68 26.57 28.09
CA GLU A 16 37.00 25.98 28.33
C GLU A 16 37.41 26.00 29.82
N THR A 17 36.67 26.74 30.64
CA THR A 17 36.98 26.90 32.06
C THR A 17 35.80 26.53 32.95
N VAL A 18 36.09 25.96 34.11
CA VAL A 18 35.09 25.55 35.13
C VAL A 18 34.25 26.72 35.66
N GLN A 19 34.70 27.96 35.52
CA GLN A 19 33.98 29.15 35.98
C GLN A 19 32.78 29.49 35.09
N ASP A 20 32.84 29.18 33.81
CA ASP A 20 31.77 29.51 32.87
C ASP A 20 30.58 28.52 32.95
N ILE A 21 30.79 27.32 33.46
CA ILE A 21 29.73 26.31 33.68
C ILE A 21 28.61 26.85 34.59
N ASP A 22 28.97 27.69 35.54
CA ASP A 22 27.99 28.25 36.50
C ASP A 22 27.02 29.25 35.87
N LYS A 23 27.28 29.70 34.63
CA LYS A 23 26.43 30.64 33.88
C LYS A 23 25.53 29.92 32.87
N ALA A 24 25.82 28.67 32.54
CA ALA A 24 25.08 27.93 31.51
C ALA A 24 23.76 27.40 32.06
N ASP A 25 22.70 27.45 31.24
CA ASP A 25 21.42 26.81 31.53
C ASP A 25 21.47 25.32 31.24
N VAL A 26 22.17 24.91 30.18
CA VAL A 26 22.43 23.52 29.76
C VAL A 26 23.93 23.34 29.48
N VAL A 27 24.52 22.29 30.00
CA VAL A 27 25.91 21.93 29.75
C VAL A 27 25.96 20.63 28.92
N TRP A 28 26.73 20.61 27.81
CA TRP A 28 26.93 19.45 26.97
C TRP A 28 28.36 18.96 27.06
N PHE A 29 28.53 17.76 27.63
CA PHE A 29 29.82 17.10 27.74
C PHE A 29 30.05 16.16 26.56
N HIS A 30 31.18 16.31 25.89
CA HIS A 30 31.60 15.48 24.77
C HIS A 30 33.05 15.02 25.00
N GLY A 31 33.27 13.70 25.02
CA GLY A 31 34.61 13.13 25.29
C GLY A 31 34.93 12.99 26.78
N VAL A 32 36.22 13.01 27.10
CA VAL A 32 36.74 12.82 28.45
C VAL A 32 36.53 14.09 29.24
N PHE A 33 36.10 13.98 30.50
CA PHE A 33 35.89 15.09 31.41
C PHE A 33 36.46 14.80 32.80
N ASP A 34 36.75 15.87 33.54
CA ASP A 34 37.15 15.78 34.93
C ASP A 34 35.98 15.48 35.87
N PRO A 35 36.04 14.41 36.72
CA PRO A 35 34.98 14.05 37.65
C PRO A 35 34.52 15.18 38.61
N HIS A 36 35.40 16.08 38.98
CA HIS A 36 35.06 17.23 39.82
C HIS A 36 34.14 18.20 39.07
N THR A 37 34.37 18.40 37.80
CA THR A 37 33.53 19.26 36.95
C THR A 37 32.12 18.67 36.85
N VAL A 38 31.99 17.37 36.69
CA VAL A 38 30.69 16.67 36.62
C VAL A 38 29.93 16.84 37.95
N GLN A 39 30.58 16.64 39.10
CA GLN A 39 29.94 16.81 40.41
C GLN A 39 29.41 18.23 40.66
N ARG A 40 30.00 19.24 40.04
CA ARG A 40 29.50 20.62 40.11
C ARG A 40 28.21 20.83 39.29
N VAL A 41 27.99 20.06 38.23
CA VAL A 41 26.84 20.16 37.33
C VAL A 41 25.68 19.30 37.83
N LEU A 42 25.96 18.11 38.37
CA LEU A 42 24.95 17.17 38.84
C LEU A 42 24.03 17.77 39.90
N GLY A 43 22.71 17.70 39.70
CA GLY A 43 21.68 18.26 40.56
C GLY A 43 21.56 19.80 40.56
N ARG A 44 22.42 20.49 39.84
CA ARG A 44 22.43 21.98 39.79
C ARG A 44 22.05 22.53 38.41
N ARG A 45 22.39 21.80 37.35
CA ARG A 45 22.17 22.19 35.95
C ARG A 45 21.54 21.06 35.15
N HIS A 46 20.85 21.39 34.07
CA HIS A 46 20.52 20.42 33.06
C HIS A 46 21.78 20.06 32.26
N ALA A 47 22.01 18.80 31.99
CA ALA A 47 23.22 18.38 31.31
C ALA A 47 22.98 17.26 30.29
N VAL A 48 23.73 17.31 29.20
CA VAL A 48 23.78 16.27 28.16
C VAL A 48 25.18 15.67 28.18
N PHE A 49 25.27 14.36 28.23
CA PHE A 49 26.52 13.60 28.18
C PHE A 49 26.53 12.71 26.92
N TYR A 50 27.61 12.81 26.15
CA TYR A 50 27.74 12.07 24.88
C TYR A 50 28.92 11.09 24.94
N GLY A 51 28.68 9.86 24.40
CA GLY A 51 29.70 8.83 24.26
C GLY A 51 30.28 8.34 25.59
N GLU A 52 31.58 8.35 25.75
CA GLU A 52 32.27 7.91 26.97
C GLU A 52 31.84 8.76 28.21
N ALA A 53 31.56 10.03 28.00
CA ALA A 53 31.03 10.87 29.06
C ALA A 53 29.70 10.38 29.62
N ALA A 54 28.84 9.82 28.79
CA ALA A 54 27.57 9.21 29.19
C ALA A 54 27.77 7.93 30.02
N ALA A 55 28.78 7.13 29.71
CA ALA A 55 29.12 5.95 30.49
C ALA A 55 29.64 6.33 31.88
N GLU A 56 30.60 7.25 31.94
CA GLU A 56 31.22 7.68 33.19
C GLU A 56 30.22 8.38 34.15
N VAL A 57 29.34 9.26 33.62
CA VAL A 57 28.32 9.89 34.49
C VAL A 57 27.33 8.86 35.03
N SER A 58 26.95 7.85 34.21
CA SER A 58 26.06 6.78 34.67
C SER A 58 26.69 5.98 35.80
N LYS A 59 27.98 5.66 35.68
CA LYS A 59 28.74 4.99 36.75
C LYS A 59 28.79 5.81 38.06
N ILE A 60 28.94 7.12 37.97
CA ILE A 60 28.90 8.03 39.16
C ILE A 60 27.50 8.00 39.78
N ILE A 61 26.43 8.09 39.00
CA ILE A 61 25.04 8.16 39.51
C ILE A 61 24.59 6.82 40.10
N GLU A 62 24.91 5.72 39.43
CA GLU A 62 24.46 4.39 39.85
C GLU A 62 25.40 3.69 40.82
N GLN A 63 26.65 4.14 40.92
CA GLN A 63 27.73 3.53 41.71
C GLN A 63 28.03 2.11 41.26
N ASP A 64 27.82 1.84 39.97
CA ASP A 64 28.00 0.55 39.32
C ASP A 64 28.31 0.73 37.82
N ASP A 65 28.93 -0.27 37.19
CA ASP A 65 29.31 -0.26 35.79
C ASP A 65 28.10 -0.72 34.95
N VAL A 66 27.19 0.21 34.67
CA VAL A 66 25.89 -0.07 34.04
C VAL A 66 25.86 0.25 32.55
N VAL A 67 26.98 0.50 31.93
CA VAL A 67 27.06 0.83 30.50
C VAL A 67 28.05 -0.09 29.81
N GLU A 68 27.57 -0.81 28.81
CA GLU A 68 28.40 -1.63 27.91
C GLU A 68 28.74 -0.82 26.67
N SER A 69 29.83 -1.20 25.99
CA SER A 69 30.21 -0.59 24.74
C SER A 69 30.54 -1.63 23.69
N PHE A 70 30.27 -1.27 22.43
CA PHE A 70 30.68 -2.06 21.27
C PHE A 70 31.32 -1.17 20.21
N GLU A 71 32.14 -1.73 19.35
CA GLU A 71 32.69 -1.01 18.22
C GLU A 71 31.70 -1.04 17.04
N LEU A 72 31.42 0.13 16.51
CA LEU A 72 30.58 0.28 15.32
C LEU A 72 31.47 0.09 14.10
N VAL A 73 31.32 -1.07 13.45
CA VAL A 73 31.91 -1.32 12.13
C VAL A 73 30.78 -1.21 11.12
N MET A 74 30.81 -0.19 10.26
CA MET A 74 29.83 -0.02 9.20
C MET A 74 30.36 -0.56 7.88
N SER A 75 29.49 -1.25 7.15
CA SER A 75 29.75 -1.69 5.78
C SER A 75 29.33 -0.59 4.78
N ASN A 76 29.86 -0.66 3.57
CA ASN A 76 29.36 0.15 2.45
C ASN A 76 28.01 -0.36 1.92
N ASP A 77 27.36 -1.25 2.65
CA ASP A 77 26.04 -1.77 2.31
C ASP A 77 24.99 -0.67 2.55
N PRO A 78 24.24 -0.22 1.54
CA PRO A 78 23.17 0.78 1.70
C PRO A 78 22.07 0.34 2.66
N TRP A 79 21.99 -0.96 2.96
CA TRP A 79 21.07 -1.54 3.93
C TRP A 79 21.54 -1.43 5.39
N ASP A 80 22.85 -1.20 5.63
CA ASP A 80 23.40 -1.03 6.99
C ASP A 80 23.15 0.40 7.53
N LYS A 81 21.86 0.76 7.65
CA LYS A 81 21.42 2.03 8.23
C LYS A 81 21.18 1.85 9.72
N ARG A 82 21.76 2.73 10.54
CA ARG A 82 21.62 2.70 11.99
C ARG A 82 21.22 4.07 12.53
N GLY A 83 20.56 4.08 13.67
CA GLY A 83 20.08 5.30 14.29
C GLY A 83 19.33 5.05 15.58
N PHE A 84 18.41 5.94 15.88
CA PHE A 84 17.62 5.95 17.11
C PHE A 84 16.16 5.66 16.85
N GLN A 85 15.52 4.95 17.78
CA GLN A 85 14.07 4.81 17.85
C GLN A 85 13.59 5.12 19.27
N SER A 86 12.75 6.12 19.42
CA SER A 86 12.07 6.42 20.68
C SER A 86 10.80 5.58 20.83
N TYR A 87 10.34 5.49 22.07
CA TYR A 87 9.02 4.96 22.37
C TYR A 87 7.99 6.09 22.35
N LYS A 88 6.91 5.95 21.58
CA LYS A 88 5.83 6.95 21.49
C LYS A 88 6.30 8.41 21.35
N TYR A 89 7.25 8.65 20.47
CA TYR A 89 7.65 10.01 20.07
C TYR A 89 8.08 10.91 21.23
N HIS A 90 9.12 10.56 21.95
CA HIS A 90 9.71 11.42 22.97
C HIS A 90 10.01 12.82 22.42
N PRO A 91 9.85 13.92 23.19
CA PRO A 91 10.00 15.31 22.70
C PRO A 91 11.30 15.61 21.93
N ILE A 92 12.41 14.94 22.27
CA ILE A 92 13.67 15.11 21.52
C ILE A 92 13.62 14.57 20.09
N PHE A 93 12.57 13.84 19.72
CA PHE A 93 12.29 13.35 18.37
C PHE A 93 11.16 14.13 17.68
N GLU A 94 10.80 15.31 18.14
CA GLU A 94 9.78 16.13 17.50
C GLU A 94 10.19 16.45 16.05
N SER A 95 9.25 16.33 15.11
CA SER A 95 9.48 16.42 13.64
C SER A 95 10.44 15.38 13.06
N LEU A 96 10.84 14.36 13.84
CA LEU A 96 11.67 13.24 13.40
C LEU A 96 10.91 11.91 13.43
N HIS A 97 9.58 11.96 13.53
CA HIS A 97 8.68 10.80 13.48
C HIS A 97 9.06 9.65 14.46
N GLY A 98 9.57 9.99 15.63
CA GLY A 98 9.94 9.06 16.68
C GLY A 98 11.32 8.42 16.54
N GLY A 99 12.01 8.68 15.45
CA GLY A 99 13.37 8.16 15.24
C GLY A 99 13.95 8.60 13.92
N PHE A 100 15.26 8.51 13.77
CA PHE A 100 15.93 8.80 12.51
C PHE A 100 17.20 7.96 12.38
N TYR A 101 17.73 7.86 11.15
CA TYR A 101 18.96 7.16 10.87
C TYR A 101 20.12 8.14 10.83
N THR A 102 21.20 7.77 11.45
CA THR A 102 22.49 8.40 11.25
C THR A 102 23.33 7.43 10.40
N TYR A 103 23.52 7.76 9.13
CA TYR A 103 24.38 6.95 8.28
C TYR A 103 25.82 7.38 8.47
N LEU A 104 26.62 6.52 9.09
CA LEU A 104 28.05 6.73 9.30
C LEU A 104 28.79 5.86 8.30
N VAL A 105 29.36 6.45 7.26
CA VAL A 105 30.44 5.81 6.51
C VAL A 105 31.70 6.03 7.32
N LEU A 106 32.09 5.04 8.10
CA LEU A 106 33.40 5.05 8.75
C LEU A 106 34.44 4.69 7.70
N ASP A 107 35.50 5.48 7.63
CA ASP A 107 36.72 5.08 6.97
C ASP A 107 37.18 3.76 7.60
N LYS A 108 37.70 2.82 6.81
CA LYS A 108 38.09 1.48 7.28
C LYS A 108 39.07 1.48 8.46
N GLU A 109 39.64 2.63 8.78
CA GLU A 109 40.60 2.83 9.86
C GLU A 109 40.03 3.48 11.11
N SER A 110 38.76 3.93 11.13
CA SER A 110 38.15 4.54 12.32
C SER A 110 36.92 3.75 12.78
N SER A 111 37.01 3.07 13.89
CA SER A 111 35.87 2.50 14.59
C SER A 111 35.30 3.55 15.58
N GLU A 112 33.99 3.76 15.59
CA GLU A 112 33.32 4.54 16.64
C GLU A 112 32.87 3.60 17.76
N LYS A 113 33.22 3.95 19.00
CA LYS A 113 32.73 3.20 20.15
C LYS A 113 31.36 3.71 20.57
N VAL A 114 30.39 2.83 20.59
CA VAL A 114 29.00 3.10 20.96
C VAL A 114 28.72 2.52 22.35
N PHE A 115 28.03 3.26 23.18
CA PHE A 115 27.73 2.93 24.56
C PHE A 115 26.26 2.67 24.76
N CYS A 116 25.93 1.56 25.43
CA CYS A 116 24.55 1.11 25.69
C CYS A 116 24.31 0.96 27.18
N TYR A 117 23.22 1.54 27.64
CA TYR A 117 22.80 1.45 29.04
C TYR A 117 22.18 0.08 29.36
N ARG A 118 22.55 -0.49 30.52
CA ARG A 118 22.09 -1.78 31.08
C ARG A 118 21.54 -1.67 32.50
N GLY A 119 21.58 -0.47 33.10
CA GLY A 119 21.13 -0.24 34.48
C GLY A 119 19.61 -0.25 34.66
N LYS A 120 19.19 0.11 35.88
CA LYS A 120 17.77 0.08 36.28
C LYS A 120 17.21 1.43 36.73
N LYS A 121 18.09 2.42 37.02
CA LYS A 121 17.66 3.72 37.59
C LYS A 121 17.25 4.72 36.53
N ALA A 122 17.90 4.71 35.35
CA ALA A 122 17.56 5.63 34.29
C ALA A 122 16.29 5.20 33.54
N LYS A 123 15.60 6.18 32.98
CA LYS A 123 14.50 5.98 32.06
C LYS A 123 15.06 5.89 30.63
N ILE A 124 14.76 4.84 29.92
CA ILE A 124 15.22 4.63 28.51
C ILE A 124 14.39 5.50 27.60
N VAL A 125 15.06 6.41 26.88
CA VAL A 125 14.47 7.36 25.93
C VAL A 125 14.44 6.78 24.52
N ALA A 126 15.58 6.22 24.05
CA ALA A 126 15.66 5.61 22.72
C ALA A 126 16.59 4.41 22.72
N VAL A 127 16.30 3.49 21.79
CA VAL A 127 17.07 2.29 21.53
C VAL A 127 17.67 2.32 20.12
N GLU A 128 18.51 1.35 19.78
CA GLU A 128 19.08 1.23 18.46
C GLU A 128 18.02 0.87 17.41
N LYS A 129 17.99 1.62 16.33
CA LYS A 129 17.25 1.32 15.10
C LYS A 129 18.25 0.86 14.04
N ARG A 130 18.06 -0.35 13.55
CA ARG A 130 18.71 -0.86 12.34
C ARG A 130 17.69 -0.89 11.22
N TYR A 131 18.12 -0.95 9.98
CA TYR A 131 17.26 -0.83 8.81
C TYR A 131 15.84 -1.43 8.97
N ILE A 132 15.73 -2.68 9.35
CA ILE A 132 14.45 -3.40 9.49
C ILE A 132 14.13 -3.80 10.93
N SER A 133 14.90 -3.35 11.92
CA SER A 133 14.80 -3.86 13.28
C SER A 133 14.96 -2.75 14.31
N VAL A 134 14.28 -2.89 15.42
CA VAL A 134 14.46 -2.11 16.62
C VAL A 134 15.12 -3.00 17.66
N ILE A 135 16.35 -2.69 18.04
CA ILE A 135 17.14 -3.49 18.96
C ILE A 135 16.99 -2.91 20.37
N ARG A 136 16.02 -3.45 21.07
CA ARG A 136 15.64 -2.93 22.39
C ARG A 136 16.73 -3.06 23.45
N GLU A 137 17.52 -4.12 23.38
CA GLU A 137 18.64 -4.37 24.30
C GLU A 137 19.70 -3.26 24.20
N ASN A 138 19.80 -2.59 23.06
CA ASN A 138 20.74 -1.51 22.86
C ASN A 138 20.11 -0.14 23.19
N ALA A 139 19.96 0.15 24.50
CA ALA A 139 19.50 1.45 24.97
C ALA A 139 20.57 2.52 24.73
N LEU A 140 20.34 3.36 23.71
CA LEU A 140 21.33 4.36 23.23
C LEU A 140 21.13 5.74 23.84
N ILE A 141 19.91 6.07 24.29
CA ILE A 141 19.60 7.32 24.96
C ILE A 141 18.83 6.99 26.21
N TRP A 142 19.32 7.53 27.34
CA TRP A 142 18.69 7.37 28.64
C TRP A 142 18.76 8.64 29.46
N GLU A 143 17.88 8.79 30.43
CA GLU A 143 17.70 9.99 31.21
C GLU A 143 17.63 9.69 32.71
N TYR A 144 18.34 10.51 33.51
CA TYR A 144 18.17 10.60 34.94
C TYR A 144 17.54 11.95 35.32
N GLU A 145 16.87 11.98 36.46
CA GLU A 145 16.39 13.20 37.09
C GLU A 145 17.00 13.29 38.49
N LEU A 146 17.81 14.35 38.74
CA LEU A 146 18.47 14.61 40.01
C LEU A 146 18.11 16.03 40.45
N ASP A 147 17.52 16.16 41.64
CA ASP A 147 17.12 17.45 42.21
C ASP A 147 16.36 18.35 41.20
N SER A 148 15.40 17.78 40.49
CA SER A 148 14.62 18.41 39.41
C SER A 148 15.44 18.84 38.19
N LYS A 149 16.67 18.38 38.06
CA LYS A 149 17.50 18.59 36.89
C LYS A 149 17.57 17.32 36.04
N LYS A 150 17.42 17.49 34.71
CA LYS A 150 17.51 16.42 33.76
C LYS A 150 18.96 16.18 33.37
N ILE A 151 19.35 14.91 33.36
CA ILE A 151 20.65 14.43 32.88
C ILE A 151 20.37 13.47 31.72
N LEU A 152 20.60 13.96 30.51
CA LEU A 152 20.38 13.16 29.29
C LEU A 152 21.71 12.57 28.83
N CYS A 153 21.75 11.27 28.66
CA CYS A 153 22.91 10.51 28.20
C CYS A 153 22.63 9.97 26.77
N ILE A 154 23.60 10.18 25.88
CA ILE A 154 23.55 9.72 24.47
C ILE A 154 24.79 8.89 24.22
N GLY A 155 24.63 7.59 23.92
CA GLY A 155 25.73 6.63 23.84
C GLY A 155 26.58 6.69 22.59
N GLY A 156 26.11 7.33 21.51
CA GLY A 156 26.82 7.40 20.23
C GLY A 156 25.93 7.83 19.07
N TYR A 157 26.35 7.57 17.85
CA TYR A 157 25.63 7.81 16.58
C TYR A 157 25.44 9.28 16.17
N LEU A 158 25.98 10.24 16.88
CA LEU A 158 25.94 11.65 16.47
C LEU A 158 27.35 12.08 16.01
N ASN A 159 27.60 12.06 14.75
CA ASN A 159 28.83 12.58 14.17
C ASN A 159 28.51 13.73 13.20
N PHE A 160 28.94 14.94 13.57
CA PHE A 160 28.71 16.16 12.82
C PHE A 160 29.86 16.52 11.87
N LYS A 161 30.87 15.65 11.71
CA LYS A 161 31.91 15.86 10.70
C LYS A 161 31.31 15.58 9.33
N SER A 162 31.25 16.58 8.48
CA SER A 162 30.58 16.54 7.18
C SER A 162 31.03 15.44 6.20
N SER A 163 32.23 14.89 6.41
CA SER A 163 32.76 13.78 5.61
C SER A 163 32.22 12.38 6.00
N HIS A 164 31.56 12.27 7.15
CA HIS A 164 31.12 10.98 7.70
C HIS A 164 29.60 10.84 7.81
N ILE A 165 28.84 11.93 7.76
CA ILE A 165 27.37 11.88 7.72
C ILE A 165 26.94 12.20 6.31
N GLN A 166 26.70 11.17 5.52
CA GLN A 166 26.20 11.34 4.15
C GLN A 166 24.66 11.41 4.11
N TYR A 167 24.00 11.11 5.23
CA TYR A 167 22.56 10.91 5.28
C TYR A 167 22.02 11.69 6.47
N ASN A 168 21.04 12.54 6.30
CA ASN A 168 20.28 13.17 7.40
C ASN A 168 21.02 14.17 8.29
N VAL A 169 21.93 14.98 7.74
CA VAL A 169 22.51 16.09 8.51
C VAL A 169 21.43 17.02 9.06
N GLN A 170 20.36 17.25 8.30
CA GLN A 170 19.25 18.10 8.74
C GLN A 170 18.48 17.48 9.90
N GLU A 171 18.24 16.17 9.89
CA GLU A 171 17.58 15.46 11.01
C GLU A 171 18.47 15.48 12.25
N ALA A 172 19.78 15.26 12.11
CA ALA A 172 20.72 15.36 13.24
C ALA A 172 20.75 16.77 13.85
N LYS A 173 20.73 17.83 13.02
CA LYS A 173 20.61 19.22 13.49
C LYS A 173 19.30 19.47 14.22
N GLN A 174 18.17 19.02 13.66
CA GLN A 174 16.87 19.12 14.30
C GLN A 174 16.84 18.37 15.63
N PHE A 175 17.43 17.17 15.69
CA PHE A 175 17.53 16.39 16.92
C PHE A 175 18.27 17.16 18.03
N VAL A 176 19.43 17.73 17.72
CA VAL A 176 20.19 18.52 18.71
C VAL A 176 19.42 19.76 19.17
N LYS A 177 18.73 20.44 18.24
CA LYS A 177 17.85 21.54 18.60
C LYS A 177 16.75 21.08 19.57
N ASN A 178 16.08 19.99 19.28
CA ASN A 178 15.04 19.43 20.14
C ASN A 178 15.59 19.04 21.53
N VAL A 179 16.79 18.46 21.56
CA VAL A 179 17.45 18.14 22.85
C VAL A 179 17.64 19.40 23.69
N LEU A 180 18.17 20.47 23.11
CA LEU A 180 18.37 21.73 23.84
C LEU A 180 17.04 22.35 24.30
N GLU A 181 16.04 22.40 23.44
CA GLU A 181 14.69 22.89 23.79
C GLU A 181 14.04 22.04 24.89
N TYR A 182 14.19 20.73 24.84
CA TYR A 182 13.69 19.82 25.89
C TYR A 182 14.39 20.05 27.25
N MET A 183 15.70 20.22 27.24
CA MET A 183 16.49 20.50 28.45
C MET A 183 16.15 21.85 29.04
N LEU A 184 15.83 22.84 28.23
CA LEU A 184 15.39 24.19 28.66
C LEU A 184 13.93 24.26 29.12
N GLY A 185 13.19 23.13 29.02
CA GLY A 185 11.78 23.08 29.39
C GLY A 185 10.83 23.67 28.32
N GLY A 186 11.32 23.86 27.09
CA GLY A 186 10.54 24.43 25.99
C GLY A 186 9.49 23.47 25.37
N SER A 187 9.60 22.16 25.57
CA SER A 187 8.64 21.20 25.03
C SER A 187 7.35 21.18 25.83
N LYS A 188 6.21 21.25 25.09
CA LYS A 188 4.84 21.10 25.64
C LYS A 188 4.34 19.66 25.65
N LYS A 189 5.03 18.73 24.95
CA LYS A 189 4.65 17.34 24.85
C LYS A 189 5.21 16.53 26.04
N PRO A 190 4.44 15.58 26.62
CA PRO A 190 4.94 14.74 27.70
C PRO A 190 6.03 13.79 27.16
N ALA A 191 7.11 13.63 27.94
CA ALA A 191 8.13 12.64 27.65
C ALA A 191 7.56 11.23 27.82
N ARG A 192 7.83 10.35 26.88
CA ARG A 192 7.49 8.92 26.94
C ARG A 192 8.77 8.10 26.92
N TYR A 193 8.78 7.03 27.70
CA TYR A 193 9.96 6.18 27.89
C TYR A 193 9.63 4.74 27.55
N TRP A 194 10.63 3.97 27.14
CA TRP A 194 10.50 2.55 26.93
C TRP A 194 10.09 1.86 28.23
N PRO A 195 9.02 1.05 28.20
CA PRO A 195 8.58 0.34 29.40
C PRO A 195 9.58 -0.74 29.82
N SER A 196 9.68 -1.01 31.10
CA SER A 196 10.32 -2.24 31.57
C SER A 196 9.37 -3.40 31.35
N CYS A 197 9.82 -4.44 30.67
CA CYS A 197 8.98 -5.56 30.26
C CYS A 197 9.21 -6.83 31.07
N SER A 198 8.10 -7.49 31.40
CA SER A 198 8.07 -8.86 31.93
C SER A 198 7.22 -9.72 31.00
N ASN A 199 7.73 -10.88 30.59
CA ASN A 199 6.96 -11.83 29.77
C ASN A 199 5.96 -12.65 30.59
N GLU A 200 5.93 -12.46 31.94
CA GLU A 200 5.05 -13.20 32.81
C GLU A 200 3.59 -12.77 32.67
N ALA A 201 2.72 -13.74 32.50
CA ALA A 201 1.27 -13.53 32.52
C ALA A 201 0.76 -13.58 33.97
N LYS A 202 0.14 -12.50 34.42
CA LYS A 202 -0.34 -12.38 35.82
C LYS A 202 -1.84 -12.16 35.86
N LEU A 203 -2.53 -12.82 36.77
CA LEU A 203 -3.91 -12.50 37.13
C LEU A 203 -3.92 -11.22 37.98
N ASP A 204 -4.56 -10.18 37.44
CA ASP A 204 -4.74 -8.89 38.12
C ASP A 204 -6.22 -8.66 38.41
N ARG A 205 -6.60 -8.83 39.66
CA ARG A 205 -7.98 -8.63 40.13
C ARG A 205 -8.42 -7.14 40.10
N GLY A 206 -7.49 -6.20 39.89
CA GLY A 206 -7.78 -4.79 39.72
C GLY A 206 -8.17 -4.41 38.30
N LEU A 207 -7.92 -5.29 37.30
CA LEU A 207 -8.27 -5.04 35.90
C LEU A 207 -9.79 -5.07 35.73
N GLU A 208 -10.35 -3.91 35.36
CA GLU A 208 -11.79 -3.74 35.19
C GLU A 208 -12.30 -4.45 33.93
N PHE A 209 -13.49 -5.08 34.06
CA PHE A 209 -14.25 -5.67 32.97
C PHE A 209 -14.89 -4.58 32.09
N THR A 210 -15.29 -4.96 30.88
CA THR A 210 -16.02 -4.07 29.99
C THR A 210 -17.41 -3.81 30.55
N LYS A 211 -17.87 -2.56 30.51
CA LYS A 211 -19.18 -2.16 31.07
C LYS A 211 -20.31 -2.18 30.03
N PHE A 212 -20.04 -2.65 28.81
CA PHE A 212 -21.05 -2.67 27.77
C PHE A 212 -21.91 -3.94 27.79
N SER A 213 -23.16 -3.79 27.29
CA SER A 213 -24.06 -4.89 26.98
C SER A 213 -23.94 -5.32 25.52
N ILE A 214 -24.21 -6.59 25.24
CA ILE A 214 -24.29 -7.16 23.90
C ILE A 214 -25.78 -7.32 23.55
N LYS A 215 -26.22 -6.72 22.41
CA LYS A 215 -27.49 -7.04 21.78
C LYS A 215 -27.25 -7.99 20.63
N PRO A 216 -27.85 -9.19 20.64
CA PRO A 216 -27.71 -10.20 19.60
C PRO A 216 -28.11 -9.70 18.21
N LEU A 217 -27.56 -10.37 17.19
CA LEU A 217 -27.96 -10.16 15.81
C LEU A 217 -29.43 -10.59 15.62
N ARG A 218 -30.22 -9.72 15.02
CA ARG A 218 -31.60 -9.97 14.62
C ARG A 218 -31.71 -9.95 13.10
N ASP A 219 -32.81 -10.49 12.57
CA ASP A 219 -33.09 -10.40 11.15
C ASP A 219 -33.08 -8.93 10.69
N CYS A 220 -32.30 -8.65 9.68
CA CYS A 220 -32.15 -7.31 9.09
C CYS A 220 -31.83 -7.42 7.61
N GLU A 221 -32.02 -6.33 6.91
CA GLU A 221 -31.59 -6.22 5.51
C GLU A 221 -30.07 -6.31 5.43
N THR A 222 -29.56 -7.24 4.66
CA THR A 222 -28.13 -7.49 4.46
C THR A 222 -27.73 -7.30 3.01
N LEU A 223 -26.44 -7.31 2.74
CA LEU A 223 -25.91 -7.25 1.38
C LEU A 223 -26.14 -8.59 0.67
N GLU A 224 -26.72 -8.54 -0.55
CA GLU A 224 -26.95 -9.73 -1.37
C GLU A 224 -25.74 -10.10 -2.26
N LEU A 225 -24.75 -9.21 -2.38
CA LEU A 225 -23.56 -9.43 -3.20
C LEU A 225 -22.72 -10.57 -2.62
N LEU A 226 -22.91 -11.76 -3.17
CA LEU A 226 -22.19 -12.96 -2.77
C LEU A 226 -20.80 -12.99 -3.43
N VAL A 227 -19.75 -13.11 -2.63
CA VAL A 227 -18.38 -13.31 -3.12
C VAL A 227 -18.20 -14.77 -3.55
N HIS A 228 -18.45 -15.70 -2.61
CA HIS A 228 -18.30 -17.12 -2.84
C HIS A 228 -19.18 -17.93 -1.86
N GLU A 229 -19.57 -19.14 -2.27
CA GLU A 229 -20.17 -20.14 -1.39
C GLU A 229 -19.68 -21.55 -1.73
N GLY A 230 -19.64 -22.43 -0.73
CA GLY A 230 -19.23 -23.80 -0.94
C GLY A 230 -18.57 -24.44 0.28
N PHE A 231 -17.64 -25.32 0.02
CA PHE A 231 -16.78 -25.99 0.98
C PHE A 231 -15.33 -25.70 0.62
N GLY A 232 -14.47 -25.42 1.59
CA GLY A 232 -13.07 -25.11 1.35
C GLY A 232 -12.30 -24.82 2.63
N GLU A 233 -11.01 -24.53 2.46
CA GLU A 233 -10.07 -24.21 3.54
C GLU A 233 -9.21 -22.98 3.20
N ASP A 234 -9.57 -22.27 2.12
CA ASP A 234 -8.81 -21.11 1.67
C ASP A 234 -8.89 -19.95 2.66
N TYR A 235 -7.94 -19.04 2.54
CA TYR A 235 -7.88 -17.81 3.31
C TYR A 235 -9.04 -16.88 2.94
N THR A 236 -9.59 -16.23 3.94
CA THR A 236 -10.43 -15.04 3.81
C THR A 236 -10.19 -14.08 4.97
N ASN A 237 -10.69 -12.85 4.90
CA ASN A 237 -10.60 -11.90 5.98
C ASN A 237 -11.88 -11.08 6.17
N LEU A 238 -12.02 -10.57 7.39
CA LEU A 238 -12.97 -9.53 7.74
C LEU A 238 -12.19 -8.32 8.24
N CYS A 239 -12.39 -7.17 7.65
CA CYS A 239 -11.70 -5.95 8.05
C CYS A 239 -12.64 -4.75 8.09
N GLY A 240 -12.58 -4.02 9.19
CA GLY A 240 -13.10 -2.67 9.34
C GLY A 240 -11.92 -1.68 9.36
N ARG A 241 -12.20 -0.41 9.57
CA ARG A 241 -11.16 0.63 9.63
C ARG A 241 -10.20 0.47 10.82
N ARG A 242 -10.58 -0.29 11.85
CA ARG A 242 -9.85 -0.41 13.11
C ARG A 242 -9.44 -1.83 13.47
N ILE A 243 -9.94 -2.83 12.74
CA ILE A 243 -9.77 -4.24 13.07
C ILE A 243 -9.59 -5.08 11.82
N LEU A 244 -8.72 -6.08 11.91
CA LEU A 244 -8.52 -7.12 10.90
C LEU A 244 -8.67 -8.49 11.56
N VAL A 245 -9.48 -9.36 10.97
CA VAL A 245 -9.64 -10.76 11.35
C VAL A 245 -9.26 -11.63 10.18
N ASN A 246 -8.21 -12.43 10.33
CA ASN A 246 -7.80 -13.44 9.36
C ASN A 246 -8.46 -14.77 9.73
N LEU A 247 -9.16 -15.37 8.79
CA LEU A 247 -9.91 -16.61 8.98
C LEU A 247 -9.88 -17.48 7.73
N ARG A 248 -10.48 -18.65 7.83
CA ARG A 248 -10.56 -19.65 6.75
C ARG A 248 -11.98 -20.04 6.44
N GLU A 249 -12.18 -20.54 5.22
CA GLU A 249 -13.47 -21.05 4.74
C GLU A 249 -14.03 -22.19 5.59
N ASN A 250 -13.19 -22.95 6.31
CA ASN A 250 -13.61 -24.05 7.21
C ASN A 250 -14.03 -23.60 8.62
N GLY A 251 -14.09 -22.31 8.90
CA GLY A 251 -14.52 -21.77 10.21
C GLY A 251 -13.41 -21.69 11.25
N GLU A 252 -12.14 -21.84 10.89
CA GLU A 252 -11.01 -21.49 11.74
C GLU A 252 -10.70 -20.00 11.66
N PHE A 253 -10.41 -19.39 12.80
CA PHE A 253 -10.00 -17.99 12.90
C PHE A 253 -8.55 -17.94 13.36
N ASP A 254 -7.67 -17.52 12.46
CA ASP A 254 -6.23 -17.57 12.69
C ASP A 254 -5.76 -16.44 13.63
N GLU A 255 -6.21 -15.18 13.37
CA GLU A 255 -5.73 -14.01 14.09
C GLU A 255 -6.75 -12.88 14.13
N VAL A 256 -6.75 -12.12 15.23
CA VAL A 256 -7.48 -10.86 15.40
C VAL A 256 -6.50 -9.75 15.73
N TRP A 257 -6.47 -8.72 14.87
CA TRP A 257 -5.63 -7.55 15.00
C TRP A 257 -6.46 -6.30 15.28
N VAL A 258 -6.16 -5.63 16.39
CA VAL A 258 -6.53 -4.24 16.66
C VAL A 258 -5.25 -3.43 16.51
N HIS A 259 -5.04 -2.88 15.32
CA HIS A 259 -3.75 -2.26 14.98
C HIS A 259 -3.31 -1.23 16.02
N PRO A 260 -2.06 -1.30 16.50
CA PRO A 260 -0.95 -2.14 16.04
C PRO A 260 -0.81 -3.51 16.73
N PHE A 261 -1.79 -4.02 17.46
CA PHE A 261 -1.67 -5.24 18.26
C PHE A 261 -2.41 -6.44 17.67
N ARG A 262 -1.74 -7.59 17.62
CA ARG A 262 -2.44 -8.87 17.51
C ARG A 262 -2.96 -9.23 18.89
N ILE A 263 -4.28 -9.23 19.06
CA ILE A 263 -4.89 -9.43 20.37
C ILE A 263 -5.13 -10.91 20.69
N ILE A 264 -5.55 -11.69 19.70
CA ILE A 264 -5.88 -13.10 19.84
C ILE A 264 -5.38 -13.86 18.61
N LYS A 265 -5.03 -15.13 18.80
CA LYS A 265 -4.72 -16.09 17.73
C LYS A 265 -5.37 -17.45 18.00
N ASN A 266 -5.54 -18.26 16.94
CA ASN A 266 -6.03 -19.63 16.98
C ASN A 266 -7.38 -19.76 17.70
N ILE A 267 -8.40 -19.03 17.24
CA ILE A 267 -9.76 -19.20 17.77
C ILE A 267 -10.38 -20.41 17.10
N SER A 268 -10.86 -21.34 17.90
CA SER A 268 -11.62 -22.50 17.43
C SER A 268 -12.88 -22.73 18.25
N PHE A 269 -13.91 -23.19 17.58
CA PHE A 269 -15.21 -23.47 18.19
C PHE A 269 -15.46 -24.98 18.28
N ARG A 270 -16.07 -25.40 19.37
CA ARG A 270 -16.63 -26.76 19.54
C ARG A 270 -18.11 -26.66 19.89
N ILE A 271 -18.88 -27.53 19.29
CA ILE A 271 -20.30 -27.73 19.61
C ILE A 271 -20.43 -29.17 20.12
N ASP A 272 -20.92 -29.35 21.35
CA ASP A 272 -21.02 -30.66 22.05
C ASP A 272 -19.68 -31.43 21.97
N GLY A 273 -18.58 -30.74 22.21
CA GLY A 273 -17.22 -31.27 22.23
C GLY A 273 -16.59 -31.53 20.85
N ARG A 274 -17.27 -31.31 19.70
CA ARG A 274 -16.75 -31.52 18.37
C ARG A 274 -16.31 -30.19 17.76
N LYS A 275 -15.07 -30.12 17.26
CA LYS A 275 -14.59 -28.93 16.53
C LYS A 275 -15.40 -28.70 15.26
N ILE A 276 -15.74 -27.46 15.00
CA ILE A 276 -16.49 -27.11 13.80
C ILE A 276 -15.63 -27.28 12.53
N SER A 277 -14.34 -26.93 12.56
CA SER A 277 -13.43 -27.09 11.43
C SER A 277 -13.13 -28.55 11.04
N GLU A 278 -13.41 -29.51 11.88
CA GLU A 278 -13.30 -30.96 11.60
C GLU A 278 -14.58 -31.53 10.95
N GLN A 279 -15.61 -30.71 10.81
CA GLN A 279 -16.88 -31.06 10.18
C GLN A 279 -16.91 -30.54 8.75
N LYS A 280 -17.77 -31.14 7.91
CA LYS A 280 -18.05 -30.62 6.57
C LYS A 280 -18.95 -29.39 6.72
N ILE A 281 -18.33 -28.21 6.73
CA ILE A 281 -19.00 -26.92 6.89
C ILE A 281 -19.26 -26.27 5.54
N PHE A 282 -20.49 -25.82 5.31
CA PHE A 282 -20.83 -24.95 4.18
C PHE A 282 -20.59 -23.48 4.56
N HIS A 283 -19.90 -22.73 3.73
CA HIS A 283 -19.67 -21.31 3.94
C HIS A 283 -20.33 -20.45 2.87
N ARG A 284 -20.67 -19.22 3.27
CA ARG A 284 -21.00 -18.10 2.36
C ARG A 284 -20.19 -16.89 2.77
N ILE A 285 -19.45 -16.35 1.82
CA ILE A 285 -18.62 -15.15 2.00
C ILE A 285 -19.32 -13.97 1.33
N TYR A 286 -19.58 -12.93 2.10
CA TYR A 286 -20.06 -11.64 1.64
C TYR A 286 -19.01 -10.56 1.95
N PRO A 287 -19.05 -9.39 1.30
CA PRO A 287 -18.09 -8.33 1.61
C PRO A 287 -18.14 -7.81 3.06
N ASP A 288 -19.28 -7.92 3.73
CA ASP A 288 -19.55 -7.42 5.09
C ASP A 288 -19.56 -8.52 6.17
N ARG A 289 -19.65 -9.79 5.81
CA ARG A 289 -19.74 -10.93 6.76
C ARG A 289 -19.34 -12.25 6.12
N VAL A 290 -19.04 -13.22 6.98
CA VAL A 290 -18.87 -14.64 6.61
C VAL A 290 -19.85 -15.46 7.40
N ILE A 291 -20.51 -16.41 6.74
CA ILE A 291 -21.45 -17.36 7.35
C ILE A 291 -20.85 -18.76 7.20
N HIS A 292 -20.76 -19.49 8.32
CA HIS A 292 -20.44 -20.90 8.35
C HIS A 292 -21.66 -21.67 8.87
N GLU A 293 -22.09 -22.70 8.17
CA GLU A 293 -23.31 -23.40 8.58
C GLU A 293 -23.27 -24.91 8.29
N THR A 294 -24.04 -25.63 9.13
CA THR A 294 -24.43 -27.02 8.95
C THR A 294 -25.95 -27.12 9.03
N GLU A 295 -26.47 -28.34 9.04
CA GLU A 295 -27.90 -28.59 9.32
C GLU A 295 -28.31 -28.13 10.72
N ASN A 296 -27.41 -28.21 11.71
CA ASN A 296 -27.69 -27.98 13.11
C ASN A 296 -27.40 -26.53 13.58
N PHE A 297 -26.47 -25.83 12.99
CA PHE A 297 -26.11 -24.47 13.41
C PHE A 297 -25.77 -23.53 12.26
N LYS A 298 -25.85 -22.25 12.56
CA LYS A 298 -25.37 -21.14 11.72
C LYS A 298 -24.47 -20.22 12.57
N LEU A 299 -23.25 -19.98 12.11
CA LEU A 299 -22.29 -19.05 12.70
C LEU A 299 -22.11 -17.89 11.74
N THR A 300 -22.48 -16.67 12.14
CA THR A 300 -22.35 -15.44 11.39
C THR A 300 -21.27 -14.58 12.01
N SER A 301 -20.22 -14.27 11.25
CA SER A 301 -19.05 -13.51 11.68
C SER A 301 -18.92 -12.21 10.89
N PHE A 302 -18.71 -11.09 11.57
CA PHE A 302 -18.52 -9.77 10.96
C PHE A 302 -17.81 -8.81 11.90
N VAL A 303 -17.29 -7.72 11.38
CA VAL A 303 -16.60 -6.68 12.16
C VAL A 303 -17.37 -5.37 12.11
N SER A 304 -17.16 -4.50 13.10
CA SER A 304 -17.61 -3.11 13.00
C SER A 304 -16.80 -2.37 11.94
N LEU A 305 -17.44 -1.47 11.21
CA LEU A 305 -16.76 -0.62 10.23
C LEU A 305 -15.73 0.31 10.90
N ASP A 306 -16.11 0.96 12.00
CA ASP A 306 -15.36 2.05 12.61
C ASP A 306 -14.79 1.74 14.01
N LYS A 307 -15.28 0.68 14.66
CA LYS A 307 -14.85 0.28 16.00
C LYS A 307 -13.90 -0.92 15.95
N PRO A 308 -12.95 -1.05 16.88
CA PRO A 308 -12.05 -2.20 16.96
C PRO A 308 -12.76 -3.42 17.58
N ILE A 309 -13.86 -3.87 16.97
CA ILE A 309 -14.76 -4.90 17.50
C ILE A 309 -15.07 -5.94 16.43
N PHE A 310 -14.88 -7.21 16.78
CA PHE A 310 -15.28 -8.39 16.02
C PHE A 310 -16.46 -9.08 16.70
N MET A 311 -17.47 -9.46 15.94
CA MET A 311 -18.75 -9.99 16.39
C MET A 311 -19.05 -11.34 15.76
N ILE A 312 -19.48 -12.28 16.56
CA ILE A 312 -19.87 -13.63 16.13
C ILE A 312 -21.21 -13.99 16.75
N GLN A 313 -22.18 -14.32 15.90
CA GLN A 313 -23.48 -14.86 16.32
C GLN A 313 -23.55 -16.34 15.98
N VAL A 314 -23.88 -17.18 16.96
CA VAL A 314 -24.12 -18.60 16.76
C VAL A 314 -25.59 -18.88 17.05
N ASP A 315 -26.30 -19.46 16.10
CA ASP A 315 -27.72 -19.85 16.22
C ASP A 315 -27.86 -21.33 15.91
N PHE A 316 -28.51 -22.09 16.81
CA PHE A 316 -28.82 -23.50 16.59
C PHE A 316 -30.15 -23.65 15.87
N LYS A 317 -30.17 -24.48 14.81
CA LYS A 317 -31.31 -24.59 13.87
C LYS A 317 -32.18 -25.82 14.07
N ASP A 318 -31.72 -26.82 14.82
CA ASP A 318 -32.41 -28.09 15.04
C ASP A 318 -33.44 -28.04 16.15
N GLY A 319 -33.68 -26.89 16.78
CA GLY A 319 -34.60 -26.71 17.88
C GLY A 319 -34.14 -27.32 19.20
N LYS A 320 -32.87 -27.66 19.29
CA LYS A 320 -32.25 -28.17 20.53
C LYS A 320 -31.24 -27.17 21.06
N SER A 321 -30.98 -27.26 22.32
CA SER A 321 -29.95 -26.47 22.98
C SER A 321 -28.65 -27.27 23.04
N HIS A 322 -27.52 -26.62 22.75
CA HIS A 322 -26.19 -27.21 22.64
C HIS A 322 -25.18 -26.53 23.56
N GLU A 323 -24.11 -27.22 23.92
CA GLU A 323 -22.96 -26.63 24.60
C GLU A 323 -22.00 -26.04 23.56
N LEU A 324 -21.63 -24.77 23.74
CA LEU A 324 -20.65 -24.07 22.92
C LEU A 324 -19.36 -23.85 23.71
N GLU A 325 -18.26 -24.30 23.18
CA GLU A 325 -16.92 -24.02 23.69
C GLU A 325 -16.11 -23.20 22.68
N ILE A 326 -15.29 -22.26 23.17
CA ILE A 326 -14.36 -21.46 22.40
C ILE A 326 -12.98 -21.59 23.01
N ASP A 327 -12.03 -22.08 22.22
CA ASP A 327 -10.62 -22.05 22.55
C ASP A 327 -9.93 -20.89 21.85
N PHE A 328 -9.07 -20.16 22.56
CA PHE A 328 -8.32 -19.05 22.00
C PHE A 328 -7.02 -18.79 22.76
N ASN A 329 -6.03 -18.23 22.06
CA ASN A 329 -4.76 -17.82 22.63
C ASN A 329 -4.69 -16.28 22.69
N VAL A 330 -4.55 -15.74 23.89
CA VAL A 330 -4.28 -14.31 24.09
C VAL A 330 -2.83 -14.02 23.72
N ASP A 331 -2.59 -13.00 22.92
CA ASP A 331 -1.26 -12.67 22.41
C ASP A 331 -0.78 -11.27 22.83
N SER A 332 -1.55 -10.22 22.57
CA SER A 332 -1.24 -8.78 22.85
C SER A 332 0.08 -8.31 22.25
N ARG A 333 0.45 -8.85 21.09
CA ARG A 333 1.72 -8.58 20.45
C ARG A 333 1.66 -7.32 19.59
N ILE A 334 2.65 -6.44 19.72
CA ILE A 334 2.77 -5.25 18.85
C ILE A 334 3.33 -5.61 17.48
N MET A 335 2.88 -4.90 16.47
CA MET A 335 3.33 -5.02 15.07
C MET A 335 4.84 -4.82 14.92
N TRP A 336 5.43 -5.58 13.99
CA TRP A 336 6.76 -5.30 13.45
C TRP A 336 7.03 -3.78 13.32
N PRO A 337 8.24 -3.28 13.50
CA PRO A 337 9.52 -4.00 13.65
C PRO A 337 9.89 -4.38 15.10
N PHE A 338 8.98 -4.29 16.03
CA PHE A 338 9.20 -4.77 17.39
C PHE A 338 9.22 -6.29 17.42
N ASP A 339 10.14 -6.86 18.22
CA ASP A 339 10.26 -8.30 18.34
C ASP A 339 9.12 -8.96 19.13
N GLU A 340 9.10 -10.30 19.14
CA GLU A 340 8.05 -11.06 19.83
C GLU A 340 8.03 -10.84 21.34
N THR A 341 9.12 -10.44 21.92
CA THR A 341 9.29 -10.27 23.35
C THR A 341 8.85 -8.89 23.83
N PHE A 342 8.57 -7.97 22.90
CA PHE A 342 8.25 -6.59 23.25
C PHE A 342 6.94 -6.44 24.04
N ASN A 343 6.01 -7.34 23.90
CA ASN A 343 4.76 -7.32 24.68
C ASN A 343 4.99 -7.73 26.11
N CYS A 344 5.36 -6.77 26.82
CA CYS A 344 5.69 -6.78 28.21
C CYS A 344 4.49 -7.10 29.07
N GLY A 345 4.56 -8.19 29.77
CA GLY A 345 3.65 -8.58 30.82
C GLY A 345 2.18 -8.57 30.39
N LYS A 346 1.59 -9.71 30.28
CA LYS A 346 0.15 -9.83 30.03
C LYS A 346 -0.55 -9.91 31.39
N VAL A 347 -1.34 -8.90 31.65
CA VAL A 347 -2.23 -8.86 32.81
C VAL A 347 -3.61 -9.29 32.32
N PHE A 348 -4.27 -10.20 33.03
CA PHE A 348 -5.60 -10.68 32.65
C PHE A 348 -6.52 -10.83 33.86
N ASN A 349 -7.82 -10.77 33.61
CA ASN A 349 -8.85 -11.07 34.58
C ASN A 349 -10.01 -11.85 33.93
N VAL A 350 -10.71 -12.66 34.68
CA VAL A 350 -11.77 -13.54 34.20
C VAL A 350 -13.03 -13.37 35.05
N CYS A 351 -14.17 -13.14 34.40
CA CYS A 351 -15.49 -13.12 35.07
C CYS A 351 -16.39 -14.19 34.45
N ALA A 352 -16.69 -15.22 35.25
CA ALA A 352 -17.57 -16.29 34.82
C ALA A 352 -19.04 -15.86 34.70
N GLU A 353 -19.49 -14.95 35.56
CA GLU A 353 -20.87 -14.46 35.57
C GLU A 353 -21.24 -13.67 34.33
N THR A 354 -20.30 -12.83 33.88
CA THR A 354 -20.47 -11.99 32.65
C THR A 354 -19.94 -12.65 31.40
N GLY A 355 -19.37 -13.87 31.50
CA GLY A 355 -18.78 -14.56 30.37
C GLY A 355 -17.64 -13.77 29.70
N GLU A 356 -16.73 -13.21 30.49
CA GLU A 356 -15.73 -12.30 30.00
C GLU A 356 -14.31 -12.63 30.44
N VAL A 357 -13.36 -12.54 29.50
CA VAL A 357 -11.92 -12.49 29.76
C VAL A 357 -11.41 -11.14 29.25
N VAL A 358 -10.83 -10.34 30.15
CA VAL A 358 -10.12 -9.11 29.82
C VAL A 358 -8.63 -9.30 29.98
N PHE A 359 -7.85 -8.65 29.14
CA PHE A 359 -6.39 -8.66 29.22
C PHE A 359 -5.81 -7.33 28.78
N GLN A 360 -4.64 -7.01 29.29
CA GLN A 360 -4.00 -5.72 29.07
C GLN A 360 -2.49 -5.90 28.94
N THR A 361 -1.85 -5.06 28.12
CA THR A 361 -0.40 -4.90 28.16
C THR A 361 0.02 -4.25 29.46
N SER A 362 1.22 -4.61 29.98
CA SER A 362 1.70 -4.09 31.28
C SER A 362 1.91 -2.58 31.32
N ASP A 363 2.10 -1.98 30.17
CA ASP A 363 2.22 -0.52 29.99
C ASP A 363 0.88 0.20 29.81
N GLY A 364 -0.24 -0.58 29.80
CA GLY A 364 -1.57 -0.02 29.63
C GLY A 364 -1.93 0.44 28.22
N MET A 365 -1.06 0.23 27.23
CA MET A 365 -1.31 0.69 25.86
C MET A 365 -2.55 0.07 25.23
N LEU A 366 -2.81 -1.19 25.50
CA LEU A 366 -3.94 -1.95 24.98
C LEU A 366 -4.69 -2.62 26.13
N LYS A 367 -6.00 -2.43 26.13
CA LYS A 367 -6.96 -3.24 26.89
C LYS A 367 -7.84 -3.99 25.90
N ALA A 368 -7.79 -5.31 25.92
CA ALA A 368 -8.56 -6.17 25.02
C ALA A 368 -9.48 -7.11 25.80
N PHE A 369 -10.45 -7.68 25.11
CA PHE A 369 -11.46 -8.52 25.73
C PHE A 369 -12.00 -9.56 24.75
N ILE A 370 -12.52 -10.66 25.32
CA ILE A 370 -13.51 -11.54 24.72
C ILE A 370 -14.68 -11.65 25.68
N LYS A 371 -15.89 -11.43 25.18
CA LYS A 371 -17.12 -11.41 25.99
C LYS A 371 -18.24 -12.14 25.28
N MET A 372 -18.94 -13.01 26.04
CA MET A 372 -20.19 -13.63 25.62
C MET A 372 -21.39 -12.96 26.29
N ASN A 373 -22.54 -13.02 25.67
CA ASN A 373 -23.79 -12.55 26.25
C ASN A 373 -24.36 -13.50 27.30
N LEU A 374 -23.64 -14.59 27.61
CA LEU A 374 -24.03 -15.68 28.54
C LEU A 374 -22.96 -15.91 29.59
N PRO A 375 -23.31 -16.41 30.82
CA PRO A 375 -22.32 -16.90 31.76
C PRO A 375 -21.50 -18.05 31.17
N THR A 376 -20.24 -18.13 31.54
CA THR A 376 -19.33 -19.15 31.03
C THR A 376 -18.51 -19.81 32.14
N ARG A 377 -18.10 -21.04 31.88
CA ARG A 377 -16.98 -21.66 32.62
C ARG A 377 -15.71 -21.40 31.85
N THR A 378 -14.77 -20.69 32.47
CA THR A 378 -13.51 -20.37 31.82
C THR A 378 -12.38 -21.15 32.47
N ARG A 379 -11.60 -21.86 31.65
CA ARG A 379 -10.38 -22.58 32.06
C ARG A 379 -9.18 -21.99 31.33
N ARG A 380 -8.07 -21.83 32.03
CA ARG A 380 -6.76 -21.51 31.48
C ARG A 380 -5.95 -22.79 31.31
N SER A 381 -5.24 -22.97 30.23
CA SER A 381 -4.24 -24.02 30.05
C SER A 381 -3.05 -23.79 31.00
N ASN A 382 -2.48 -24.87 31.51
CA ASN A 382 -1.30 -24.83 32.38
C ASN A 382 0.04 -24.76 31.63
N ASP A 383 0.00 -24.51 30.33
CA ASP A 383 1.22 -24.27 29.54
C ASP A 383 1.85 -22.94 29.92
N GLU A 384 3.05 -22.98 30.50
CA GLU A 384 3.74 -21.81 31.04
C GLU A 384 4.05 -20.74 29.98
N ASN A 385 4.12 -21.13 28.70
CA ASN A 385 4.49 -20.26 27.59
C ASN A 385 3.28 -19.70 26.80
N SER A 386 2.05 -20.15 27.06
CA SER A 386 0.85 -19.68 26.36
C SER A 386 -0.29 -19.29 27.30
N LEU A 387 -0.98 -18.17 26.94
CA LEU A 387 -2.24 -17.78 27.57
C LEU A 387 -3.40 -18.36 26.76
N THR A 388 -3.59 -19.68 26.86
CA THR A 388 -4.69 -20.36 26.19
C THR A 388 -5.87 -20.47 27.16
N PHE A 389 -7.04 -20.07 26.71
CA PHE A 389 -8.29 -20.13 27.42
C PHE A 389 -9.30 -20.98 26.66
N THR A 390 -10.12 -21.72 27.42
CA THR A 390 -11.35 -22.34 26.96
C THR A 390 -12.51 -21.70 27.72
N MET A 391 -13.46 -21.10 27.01
CA MET A 391 -14.72 -20.61 27.54
C MET A 391 -15.83 -21.54 27.10
N SER A 392 -16.59 -22.10 28.04
CA SER A 392 -17.71 -23.00 27.78
C SER A 392 -19.01 -22.39 28.30
N THR A 393 -20.07 -22.40 27.48
CA THR A 393 -21.42 -22.06 27.94
C THR A 393 -22.05 -23.25 28.63
N GLY A 394 -23.15 -23.07 29.38
CA GLY A 394 -24.11 -24.14 29.56
C GLY A 394 -24.86 -24.43 28.25
N VAL A 395 -25.87 -25.30 28.32
CA VAL A 395 -26.72 -25.61 27.16
C VAL A 395 -27.53 -24.36 26.77
N THR A 396 -27.42 -23.92 25.48
CA THR A 396 -28.07 -22.71 24.98
C THR A 396 -28.61 -22.89 23.56
N ASP A 397 -29.59 -22.10 23.20
CA ASP A 397 -30.19 -22.06 21.85
C ASP A 397 -29.44 -21.09 20.90
N SER A 398 -28.74 -20.15 21.48
CA SER A 398 -27.88 -19.20 20.73
C SER A 398 -26.85 -18.56 21.64
N ALA A 399 -25.79 -18.02 21.04
CA ALA A 399 -24.76 -17.25 21.72
C ALA A 399 -24.24 -16.10 20.85
N SER A 400 -23.97 -14.96 21.49
CA SER A 400 -23.33 -13.80 20.86
C SER A 400 -21.99 -13.54 21.51
N ILE A 401 -20.94 -13.47 20.70
CA ILE A 401 -19.55 -13.31 21.13
C ILE A 401 -19.01 -12.01 20.56
N CYS A 402 -18.41 -11.21 21.41
CA CYS A 402 -17.79 -9.95 21.05
C CYS A 402 -16.30 -9.96 21.47
N LEU A 403 -15.41 -9.70 20.52
CA LEU A 403 -13.98 -9.60 20.75
C LEU A 403 -13.48 -8.25 20.27
N GLY A 404 -12.47 -7.69 20.94
CA GLY A 404 -11.92 -6.44 20.51
C GLY A 404 -10.89 -5.90 21.50
N GLY A 405 -10.51 -4.64 21.27
CA GLY A 405 -9.57 -3.96 22.15
C GLY A 405 -9.59 -2.46 21.95
N PHE A 406 -9.22 -1.76 22.99
CA PHE A 406 -9.16 -0.29 23.00
C PHE A 406 -7.76 0.15 23.41
N LEU A 407 -7.20 1.10 22.68
CA LEU A 407 -5.93 1.72 23.05
C LEU A 407 -6.12 2.72 24.18
N GLU A 408 -5.03 3.08 24.85
CA GLU A 408 -4.98 3.89 26.09
C GLU A 408 -5.96 5.07 26.17
N GLN A 409 -6.22 5.74 25.06
CA GLN A 409 -7.06 6.94 25.00
C GLN A 409 -8.50 6.66 24.52
N GLU A 410 -8.83 5.41 24.22
CA GLU A 410 -10.12 5.05 23.65
C GLU A 410 -11.07 4.56 24.73
N GLN A 411 -12.35 4.82 24.53
CA GLN A 411 -13.40 4.37 25.44
C GLN A 411 -14.22 3.26 24.81
N ALA A 412 -14.50 2.22 25.59
CA ALA A 412 -15.46 1.20 25.20
C ALA A 412 -16.86 1.81 25.04
N PRO A 413 -17.67 1.39 24.05
CA PRO A 413 -19.06 1.82 23.93
C PRO A 413 -19.88 1.32 25.13
N ALA A 414 -21.00 1.98 25.42
CA ALA A 414 -21.93 1.50 26.46
C ALA A 414 -22.68 0.23 26.03
N GLU A 415 -22.82 0.02 24.74
CA GLU A 415 -23.57 -1.09 24.16
C GLU A 415 -22.95 -1.46 22.80
N VAL A 416 -22.97 -2.75 22.48
CA VAL A 416 -22.63 -3.28 21.15
C VAL A 416 -23.86 -3.98 20.58
N ASP A 417 -24.53 -3.30 19.66
CA ASP A 417 -25.71 -3.82 18.96
C ASP A 417 -25.28 -4.44 17.62
N PHE A 418 -25.26 -5.78 17.55
CA PHE A 418 -24.79 -6.53 16.38
C PHE A 418 -25.57 -6.17 15.10
N THR A 419 -26.89 -5.96 15.25
CA THR A 419 -27.73 -5.58 14.12
C THR A 419 -27.38 -4.20 13.58
N ALA A 420 -27.21 -3.22 14.47
CA ALA A 420 -26.84 -1.87 14.08
C ALA A 420 -25.44 -1.82 13.42
N GLU A 421 -24.46 -2.54 13.94
CA GLU A 421 -23.11 -2.60 13.37
C GLU A 421 -23.13 -3.24 11.97
N LEU A 422 -23.85 -4.34 11.78
CA LEU A 422 -23.96 -4.99 10.46
C LEU A 422 -24.68 -4.09 9.45
N ILE A 423 -25.79 -3.43 9.84
CA ILE A 423 -26.50 -2.50 8.98
C ILE A 423 -25.62 -1.32 8.58
N GLN A 424 -24.82 -0.79 9.51
CA GLN A 424 -23.88 0.30 9.21
C GLN A 424 -22.86 -0.15 8.13
N TYR A 425 -22.27 -1.31 8.26
CA TYR A 425 -21.32 -1.81 7.29
C TYR A 425 -21.97 -2.12 5.94
N THR A 426 -23.09 -2.81 5.94
CA THR A 426 -23.88 -3.08 4.73
C THR A 426 -24.24 -1.78 3.99
N SER A 427 -24.70 -0.76 4.73
CA SER A 427 -25.04 0.55 4.17
C SER A 427 -23.83 1.27 3.60
N PHE A 428 -22.68 1.19 4.26
CA PHE A 428 -21.44 1.74 3.75
C PHE A 428 -21.11 1.15 2.37
N ILE A 429 -21.12 -0.19 2.23
CA ILE A 429 -20.81 -0.85 0.95
C ILE A 429 -21.83 -0.45 -0.14
N LYS A 430 -23.14 -0.48 0.17
CA LYS A 430 -24.18 -0.07 -0.78
C LYS A 430 -23.96 1.38 -1.25
N ASN A 431 -23.70 2.29 -0.33
CA ASN A 431 -23.46 3.71 -0.64
C ASN A 431 -22.15 3.89 -1.43
N TYR A 432 -21.11 3.15 -1.11
CA TYR A 432 -19.83 3.18 -1.82
C TYR A 432 -19.98 2.73 -3.29
N LEU A 433 -20.65 1.61 -3.52
CA LEU A 433 -20.92 1.12 -4.87
C LEU A 433 -21.78 2.08 -5.68
N ASN A 434 -22.79 2.70 -5.06
CA ASN A 434 -23.68 3.65 -5.72
C ASN A 434 -23.04 5.02 -5.93
N GLY A 435 -22.15 5.44 -5.04
CA GLY A 435 -21.50 6.76 -5.07
C GLY A 435 -20.26 6.84 -5.93
N THR A 436 -19.62 5.71 -6.24
CA THR A 436 -18.45 5.61 -7.12
C THR A 436 -18.85 5.16 -8.53
N LEU A 437 -17.88 5.14 -9.46
CA LEU A 437 -18.09 4.73 -10.83
C LEU A 437 -18.87 3.40 -10.92
N GLN A 438 -19.97 3.42 -11.63
CA GLN A 438 -20.82 2.27 -11.91
C GLN A 438 -20.64 1.81 -13.35
N LEU A 439 -20.56 0.51 -13.54
CA LEU A 439 -20.40 -0.11 -14.84
C LEU A 439 -21.40 -1.25 -14.99
N LYS A 440 -22.05 -1.33 -16.16
CA LYS A 440 -22.92 -2.43 -16.56
C LYS A 440 -22.62 -2.82 -18.00
N THR A 441 -22.30 -4.10 -18.21
CA THR A 441 -22.02 -4.70 -19.53
C THR A 441 -23.01 -5.81 -19.84
N ASN A 442 -22.82 -6.49 -20.96
CA ASN A 442 -23.51 -7.74 -21.30
C ASN A 442 -22.88 -8.98 -20.63
N ASP A 443 -21.84 -8.82 -19.79
CA ASP A 443 -21.18 -9.89 -19.04
C ASP A 443 -21.34 -9.66 -17.51
N GLU A 444 -22.23 -10.43 -16.89
CA GLU A 444 -22.53 -10.33 -15.47
C GLU A 444 -21.36 -10.73 -14.58
N LEU A 445 -20.49 -11.63 -15.04
CA LEU A 445 -19.30 -12.04 -14.28
C LEU A 445 -18.29 -10.89 -14.23
N PHE A 446 -18.04 -10.22 -15.36
CA PHE A 446 -17.20 -9.05 -15.45
C PHE A 446 -17.69 -7.93 -14.52
N ASP A 447 -18.99 -7.60 -14.59
CA ASP A 447 -19.62 -6.58 -13.76
C ASP A 447 -19.45 -6.88 -12.27
N ARG A 448 -19.64 -8.15 -11.86
CA ARG A 448 -19.51 -8.58 -10.47
C ARG A 448 -18.07 -8.53 -9.99
N MET A 449 -17.11 -9.00 -10.79
CA MET A 449 -15.69 -8.97 -10.44
C MET A 449 -15.19 -7.53 -10.27
N TYR A 450 -15.64 -6.60 -11.12
CA TYR A 450 -15.35 -5.18 -10.98
C TYR A 450 -15.89 -4.59 -9.66
N GLN A 451 -17.13 -4.91 -9.28
CA GLN A 451 -17.70 -4.46 -7.99
C GLN A 451 -16.89 -5.00 -6.81
N LEU A 452 -16.49 -6.28 -6.86
CA LEU A 452 -15.69 -6.90 -5.81
C LEU A 452 -14.30 -6.26 -5.71
N ALA A 453 -13.62 -5.98 -6.82
CA ALA A 453 -12.32 -5.31 -6.83
C ALA A 453 -12.39 -3.91 -6.18
N LYS A 454 -13.44 -3.12 -6.46
CA LYS A 454 -13.66 -1.83 -5.78
C LYS A 454 -13.79 -1.98 -4.26
N ILE A 455 -14.60 -2.96 -3.82
CA ILE A 455 -14.82 -3.22 -2.39
C ILE A 455 -13.52 -3.72 -1.75
N ALA A 456 -12.82 -4.65 -2.40
CA ALA A 456 -11.55 -5.17 -1.91
C ALA A 456 -10.51 -4.06 -1.76
N THR A 457 -10.45 -3.11 -2.70
CA THR A 457 -9.56 -1.94 -2.63
C THR A 457 -9.87 -1.04 -1.43
N ILE A 458 -11.14 -0.66 -1.20
CA ILE A 458 -11.47 0.26 -0.09
C ILE A 458 -11.33 -0.38 1.30
N LYS A 459 -11.30 -1.70 1.39
CA LYS A 459 -11.03 -2.43 2.63
C LYS A 459 -9.65 -2.17 3.23
N PHE A 460 -8.71 -1.60 2.46
CA PHE A 460 -7.39 -1.22 2.96
C PHE A 460 -7.36 0.14 3.66
N LEU A 461 -8.43 0.93 3.60
CA LEU A 461 -8.53 2.16 4.37
C LEU A 461 -8.60 1.83 5.86
N THR A 462 -7.51 2.08 6.56
CA THR A 462 -7.33 1.73 7.97
C THR A 462 -6.95 2.96 8.78
N SER A 463 -7.52 3.04 9.98
CA SER A 463 -7.24 4.10 10.96
C SER A 463 -6.49 3.49 12.14
N VAL A 464 -5.27 3.93 12.37
CA VAL A 464 -4.48 3.56 13.55
C VAL A 464 -4.40 4.75 14.48
N ALA A 465 -4.78 4.57 15.75
CA ALA A 465 -4.74 5.64 16.74
C ALA A 465 -3.32 6.24 16.84
N ASP A 466 -3.24 7.55 16.98
CA ASP A 466 -2.01 8.37 17.02
C ASP A 466 -1.24 8.44 15.68
N ILE A 467 -1.41 7.47 14.78
CA ILE A 467 -0.76 7.45 13.46
C ILE A 467 -1.58 8.26 12.46
N GLY A 468 -2.80 7.84 12.20
CA GLY A 468 -3.70 8.45 11.23
C GLY A 468 -4.47 7.44 10.40
N GLU A 469 -5.10 7.92 9.33
CA GLU A 469 -5.93 7.14 8.43
C GLU A 469 -5.31 7.14 7.03
N GLY A 470 -5.13 5.96 6.44
CA GLY A 470 -4.56 5.78 5.11
C GLY A 470 -4.75 4.37 4.60
N LEU A 471 -4.13 4.06 3.46
CA LEU A 471 -4.24 2.79 2.77
C LEU A 471 -3.09 1.85 3.17
N MET A 472 -3.42 0.70 3.73
CA MET A 472 -2.45 -0.38 3.98
C MET A 472 -2.16 -1.16 2.70
N ALA A 473 -1.02 -1.88 2.65
CA ALA A 473 -0.59 -2.54 1.42
C ALA A 473 -1.19 -3.92 1.21
N GLY A 474 -1.26 -4.79 2.23
CA GLY A 474 -1.73 -6.14 2.02
C GLY A 474 -2.02 -6.92 3.30
N TYR A 475 -2.92 -7.90 3.23
CA TYR A 475 -3.33 -8.74 4.33
C TYR A 475 -2.99 -10.21 4.11
N ALA A 476 -2.51 -10.88 5.16
CA ALA A 476 -2.23 -12.30 5.21
C ALA A 476 -2.23 -12.80 6.65
N ASN A 477 -2.19 -14.11 6.85
CA ASN A 477 -1.86 -14.68 8.14
C ASN A 477 -0.38 -14.46 8.46
N SER A 478 -0.05 -14.22 9.73
CA SER A 478 1.33 -14.23 10.20
C SER A 478 1.94 -15.62 9.99
N LYS A 479 3.19 -15.64 9.52
CA LYS A 479 3.95 -16.87 9.29
C LYS A 479 5.15 -16.94 10.23
N LEU A 480 5.79 -18.10 10.34
CA LEU A 480 7.02 -18.23 11.12
C LEU A 480 8.19 -17.44 10.49
N GLY A 481 9.20 -17.14 11.30
CA GLY A 481 10.38 -16.42 10.85
C GLY A 481 10.13 -14.90 10.69
N TRP A 482 10.66 -14.33 9.62
CA TRP A 482 10.57 -12.89 9.35
C TRP A 482 9.14 -12.34 9.36
N PHE A 483 8.14 -13.17 9.03
CA PHE A 483 6.72 -12.82 9.03
C PHE A 483 5.99 -13.14 10.35
N SER A 484 6.67 -13.55 11.39
CA SER A 484 6.05 -14.02 12.63
C SER A 484 5.28 -12.92 13.38
N ALA A 485 5.60 -11.66 13.13
CA ALA A 485 5.01 -10.50 13.81
C ALA A 485 4.12 -9.63 12.93
N ARG A 486 3.64 -10.13 11.80
CA ARG A 486 2.93 -9.29 10.85
C ARG A 486 1.88 -10.05 10.06
N PRO A 487 0.69 -9.49 9.90
CA PRO A 487 -0.36 -10.06 9.07
C PRO A 487 -0.18 -9.63 7.59
N GLY A 488 0.82 -10.20 6.93
CA GLY A 488 1.23 -9.76 5.59
C GLY A 488 1.97 -8.43 5.63
N TYR A 489 1.50 -7.48 4.82
CA TYR A 489 1.96 -6.09 4.76
C TYR A 489 0.89 -5.12 5.28
N ALA A 490 0.26 -5.46 6.44
CA ALA A 490 -0.81 -4.65 7.03
C ALA A 490 -0.27 -3.38 7.72
N TRP A 491 0.43 -2.54 6.95
CA TRP A 491 0.85 -1.19 7.33
C TRP A 491 0.91 -0.27 6.10
N TYR A 492 1.24 0.98 6.30
CA TYR A 492 1.18 2.01 5.27
C TYR A 492 2.48 2.02 4.45
N PHE A 493 2.34 1.92 3.13
CA PHE A 493 3.42 2.09 2.17
C PHE A 493 3.15 3.33 1.31
N GLY A 494 4.18 4.14 1.06
CA GLY A 494 4.07 5.28 0.15
C GLY A 494 3.72 4.82 -1.26
N ARG A 495 4.60 4.04 -1.88
CA ARG A 495 4.43 3.52 -3.24
C ARG A 495 3.10 2.83 -3.47
N ASP A 496 2.75 1.86 -2.61
CA ASP A 496 1.52 1.07 -2.77
C ASP A 496 0.28 1.93 -2.69
N SER A 497 0.20 2.77 -1.65
CA SER A 497 -0.95 3.64 -1.44
C SER A 497 -1.12 4.69 -2.54
N GLU A 498 -0.03 5.11 -3.19
CA GLU A 498 -0.03 6.07 -4.29
C GLU A 498 -0.56 5.43 -5.58
N TRP A 499 -0.14 4.21 -5.91
CA TRP A 499 -0.71 3.45 -7.03
C TRP A 499 -2.20 3.14 -6.81
N VAL A 500 -2.58 2.75 -5.59
CA VAL A 500 -3.99 2.55 -5.22
C VAL A 500 -4.79 3.84 -5.33
N SER A 501 -4.21 4.97 -4.92
CA SER A 501 -4.85 6.28 -4.98
C SER A 501 -5.23 6.68 -6.41
N MET A 502 -4.45 6.34 -7.42
CA MET A 502 -4.80 6.62 -8.81
C MET A 502 -6.11 5.92 -9.22
N ALA A 503 -6.25 4.64 -8.91
CA ALA A 503 -7.49 3.91 -9.19
C ALA A 503 -8.70 4.45 -8.39
N LEU A 504 -8.50 4.91 -7.16
CA LEU A 504 -9.56 5.52 -6.35
C LEU A 504 -9.98 6.89 -6.91
N LEU A 505 -9.05 7.68 -7.45
CA LEU A 505 -9.37 8.92 -8.16
C LEU A 505 -10.25 8.65 -9.37
N ASP A 506 -9.91 7.64 -10.15
CA ASP A 506 -10.64 7.23 -11.36
C ASP A 506 -12.11 6.88 -11.09
N ILE A 507 -12.38 6.23 -9.97
CA ILE A 507 -13.75 5.88 -9.59
C ILE A 507 -14.48 6.96 -8.78
N GLY A 508 -13.81 8.09 -8.49
CA GLY A 508 -14.40 9.24 -7.78
C GLY A 508 -14.39 9.13 -6.26
N ASP A 509 -13.50 8.33 -5.67
CA ASP A 509 -13.29 8.24 -4.20
C ASP A 509 -12.14 9.16 -3.76
N TRP A 510 -12.35 10.45 -3.87
CA TRP A 510 -11.36 11.47 -3.53
C TRP A 510 -11.13 11.65 -2.03
N GLU A 511 -12.14 11.35 -1.23
CA GLU A 511 -12.04 11.45 0.22
C GLU A 511 -11.03 10.48 0.81
N THR A 512 -11.00 9.26 0.32
CA THR A 512 -9.98 8.27 0.71
C THR A 512 -8.59 8.72 0.29
N VAL A 513 -8.43 9.24 -0.92
CA VAL A 513 -7.15 9.75 -1.42
C VAL A 513 -6.69 10.97 -0.60
N LYS A 514 -7.60 11.89 -0.26
CA LYS A 514 -7.28 13.03 0.61
C LYS A 514 -6.75 12.60 1.98
N LYS A 515 -7.34 11.58 2.58
CA LYS A 515 -6.86 11.00 3.85
C LYS A 515 -5.47 10.42 3.70
N ASN A 516 -5.23 9.66 2.63
CA ASN A 516 -3.94 9.09 2.34
C ASN A 516 -2.85 10.17 2.13
N LEU A 517 -3.14 11.19 1.32
CA LEU A 517 -2.24 12.33 1.11
C LEU A 517 -1.91 13.06 2.42
N LYS A 518 -2.90 13.25 3.30
CA LYS A 518 -2.67 13.83 4.64
C LYS A 518 -1.73 12.97 5.48
N LEU A 519 -1.85 11.64 5.41
CA LEU A 519 -0.95 10.73 6.12
C LEU A 519 0.47 10.82 5.57
N LEU A 520 0.65 10.80 4.25
CA LEU A 520 1.94 10.95 3.59
C LEU A 520 2.63 12.26 4.00
N MET A 521 1.90 13.38 3.97
CA MET A 521 2.41 14.69 4.38
C MET A 521 2.71 14.81 5.87
N LYS A 522 1.91 14.17 6.73
CA LYS A 522 2.14 14.13 8.18
C LYS A 522 3.48 13.50 8.53
N TYR A 523 3.90 12.49 7.76
CA TYR A 523 5.14 11.75 7.96
C TYR A 523 6.21 12.07 6.91
N GLN A 524 6.03 13.16 6.16
CA GLN A 524 7.03 13.64 5.22
C GLN A 524 8.32 14.03 5.98
N ARG A 525 9.46 13.55 5.50
CA ARG A 525 10.78 13.87 6.08
C ARG A 525 11.06 15.37 5.97
N ILE A 526 11.94 15.86 6.83
CA ILE A 526 12.25 17.29 6.94
C ILE A 526 12.76 17.91 5.63
N ASP A 527 13.47 17.14 4.80
CA ASP A 527 13.96 17.53 3.48
C ASP A 527 12.95 17.34 2.34
N GLY A 528 11.77 16.84 2.65
CA GLY A 528 10.69 16.68 1.68
C GLY A 528 10.43 15.26 1.19
N LYS A 529 11.29 14.29 1.54
CA LYS A 529 11.10 12.89 1.12
C LYS A 529 9.82 12.29 1.71
N ILE A 530 9.07 11.55 0.88
CA ILE A 530 7.95 10.72 1.32
C ILE A 530 8.48 9.36 1.77
N PHE A 531 7.85 8.78 2.78
CA PHE A 531 8.27 7.50 3.32
C PHE A 531 8.02 6.34 2.34
N HIS A 532 8.82 5.29 2.46
CA HIS A 532 8.52 3.99 1.86
C HIS A 532 7.51 3.25 2.73
N GLU A 533 7.82 3.08 4.01
CA GLU A 533 6.99 2.35 4.96
C GLU A 533 6.75 3.17 6.23
N LEU A 534 5.50 3.14 6.70
CA LEU A 534 5.10 3.61 8.03
C LEU A 534 4.35 2.46 8.69
N THR A 535 4.99 1.79 9.65
CA THR A 535 4.37 0.67 10.35
C THR A 535 3.21 1.14 11.22
N SER A 536 2.23 0.30 11.46
CA SER A 536 1.13 0.62 12.40
C SER A 536 1.61 0.79 13.85
N SER A 537 2.83 0.36 14.17
CA SER A 537 3.52 0.61 15.44
C SER A 537 4.25 1.97 15.49
N GLY A 538 4.26 2.75 14.40
CA GLY A 538 4.78 4.11 14.34
C GLY A 538 6.23 4.24 13.90
N VAL A 539 6.87 3.18 13.39
CA VAL A 539 8.23 3.25 12.86
C VAL A 539 8.20 3.60 11.38
N VAL A 540 9.00 4.58 10.96
CA VAL A 540 9.05 5.11 9.60
C VAL A 540 10.35 4.72 8.91
N HIS A 541 10.25 4.31 7.63
CA HIS A 541 11.39 4.03 6.75
C HIS A 541 11.32 4.89 5.48
N PHE A 542 12.47 5.37 5.01
CA PHE A 542 12.59 6.29 3.87
C PHE A 542 13.48 5.73 2.75
N ASP A 543 13.44 4.46 2.49
CA ASP A 543 14.39 3.74 1.65
C ASP A 543 13.92 3.46 0.21
N ALA A 544 12.78 4.02 -0.22
CA ALA A 544 12.33 3.98 -1.61
C ALA A 544 12.56 5.32 -2.31
N ALA A 545 13.01 5.28 -3.56
CA ALA A 545 13.22 6.45 -4.40
C ALA A 545 11.92 6.96 -5.05
N ASP A 546 10.97 6.09 -5.33
CA ASP A 546 9.79 6.35 -6.16
C ASP A 546 8.59 6.94 -5.41
N SER A 547 8.46 6.74 -4.09
CA SER A 547 7.33 7.31 -3.33
C SER A 547 7.24 8.84 -3.43
N THR A 548 8.35 9.55 -3.53
CA THR A 548 8.30 11.02 -3.58
C THR A 548 7.81 11.59 -4.91
N PRO A 549 8.31 11.15 -6.07
CA PRO A 549 7.74 11.59 -7.35
C PRO A 549 6.32 11.04 -7.58
N LEU A 550 5.97 9.84 -7.07
CA LEU A 550 4.58 9.36 -7.08
C LEU A 550 3.64 10.25 -6.27
N PHE A 551 4.06 10.72 -5.09
CA PHE A 551 3.29 11.69 -4.32
C PHE A 551 2.96 12.95 -5.12
N LEU A 552 3.93 13.51 -5.85
CA LEU A 552 3.70 14.69 -6.70
C LEU A 552 2.69 14.39 -7.81
N LEU A 553 2.82 13.25 -8.47
CA LEU A 553 1.90 12.77 -9.51
C LEU A 553 0.48 12.59 -8.97
N VAL A 554 0.33 11.90 -7.83
CA VAL A 554 -0.97 11.65 -7.21
C VAL A 554 -1.60 12.96 -6.72
N PHE A 555 -0.79 13.89 -6.17
CA PHE A 555 -1.31 15.17 -5.71
C PHE A 555 -1.86 16.00 -6.87
N HIS A 556 -1.15 16.06 -7.99
CA HIS A 556 -1.64 16.71 -9.22
C HIS A 556 -2.94 16.07 -9.72
N ARG A 557 -2.98 14.73 -9.85
CA ARG A 557 -4.19 14.00 -10.24
C ARG A 557 -5.35 14.22 -9.28
N TYR A 558 -5.08 14.26 -7.97
CA TYR A 558 -6.10 14.57 -6.97
C TYR A 558 -6.76 15.92 -7.24
N VAL A 559 -5.97 16.97 -7.52
CA VAL A 559 -6.50 18.29 -7.85
C VAL A 559 -7.32 18.26 -9.15
N ASN A 560 -6.84 17.56 -10.18
CA ASN A 560 -7.52 17.43 -11.47
C ASN A 560 -8.82 16.63 -11.40
N HIS A 561 -8.93 15.64 -10.50
CA HIS A 561 -10.17 14.89 -10.30
C HIS A 561 -11.14 15.61 -9.37
N SER A 562 -10.68 16.09 -8.23
CA SER A 562 -11.52 16.63 -7.17
C SER A 562 -11.86 18.11 -7.31
N GLY A 563 -11.01 18.91 -7.96
CA GLY A 563 -11.09 20.37 -7.99
C GLY A 563 -10.76 21.05 -6.66
N ASP A 564 -10.17 20.35 -5.70
CA ASP A 564 -9.91 20.84 -4.33
C ASP A 564 -8.66 21.75 -4.28
N ILE A 565 -8.80 22.95 -4.81
CA ILE A 565 -7.72 23.96 -4.83
C ILE A 565 -7.34 24.40 -3.42
N GLU A 566 -8.26 24.40 -2.48
CA GLU A 566 -7.97 24.85 -1.11
C GLU A 566 -7.02 23.88 -0.41
N PHE A 567 -7.22 22.59 -0.58
CA PHE A 567 -6.29 21.57 -0.08
C PHE A 567 -4.87 21.75 -0.67
N LEU A 568 -4.77 22.11 -1.95
CA LEU A 568 -3.49 22.46 -2.57
C LEU A 568 -2.85 23.67 -1.87
N ARG A 569 -3.60 24.76 -1.65
CA ARG A 569 -3.08 25.97 -1.00
C ARG A 569 -2.56 25.70 0.40
N GLU A 570 -3.32 24.94 1.19
CA GLU A 570 -2.93 24.57 2.54
C GLU A 570 -1.64 23.76 2.59
N ASN A 571 -1.38 22.96 1.56
CA ASN A 571 -0.30 21.96 1.54
C ASN A 571 0.78 22.25 0.50
N TRP A 572 0.78 23.43 -0.15
CA TRP A 572 1.75 23.78 -1.19
C TRP A 572 3.21 23.62 -0.73
N LYS A 573 3.52 23.96 0.51
CA LYS A 573 4.88 23.79 1.07
C LYS A 573 5.32 22.32 1.09
N ASN A 574 4.41 21.38 1.27
CA ASN A 574 4.73 19.94 1.24
C ASN A 574 5.05 19.50 -0.18
N VAL A 575 4.29 19.99 -1.16
CA VAL A 575 4.51 19.73 -2.58
C VAL A 575 5.86 20.30 -3.03
N VAL A 576 6.16 21.55 -2.69
CA VAL A 576 7.44 22.18 -3.03
C VAL A 576 8.63 21.43 -2.41
N ARG A 577 8.54 21.02 -1.14
CA ARG A 577 9.63 20.25 -0.50
C ARG A 577 9.84 18.90 -1.17
N ALA A 578 8.76 18.19 -1.55
CA ALA A 578 8.87 16.94 -2.29
C ALA A 578 9.54 17.14 -3.67
N PHE A 579 9.15 18.18 -4.38
CA PHE A 579 9.76 18.55 -5.66
C PHE A 579 11.26 18.86 -5.51
N GLU A 580 11.64 19.70 -4.56
CA GLU A 580 13.03 20.05 -4.29
C GLU A 580 13.86 18.82 -3.88
N PHE A 581 13.29 17.90 -3.10
CA PHE A 581 13.94 16.65 -2.78
C PHE A 581 14.23 15.84 -4.05
N CYS A 582 13.23 15.64 -4.92
CA CYS A 582 13.43 14.91 -6.19
C CYS A 582 14.52 15.56 -7.05
N LEU A 583 14.52 16.89 -7.18
CA LEU A 583 15.58 17.61 -7.90
C LEU A 583 16.98 17.33 -7.35
N SER A 584 17.10 17.19 -6.03
CA SER A 584 18.38 16.95 -5.37
C SER A 584 18.95 15.54 -5.63
N THR A 585 18.14 14.62 -6.15
CA THR A 585 18.56 13.25 -6.46
C THR A 585 19.16 13.08 -7.87
N ASP A 586 19.08 14.10 -8.75
CA ASP A 586 19.88 14.19 -9.99
C ASP A 586 21.31 14.68 -9.64
N ARG A 587 22.11 13.80 -9.02
CA ARG A 587 23.41 14.17 -8.42
C ARG A 587 24.49 14.47 -9.45
N ASN A 588 24.45 13.80 -10.58
CA ASN A 588 25.40 13.97 -11.67
C ASN A 588 24.97 15.05 -12.69
N SER A 589 23.79 15.66 -12.48
CA SER A 589 23.18 16.70 -13.31
C SER A 589 22.95 16.28 -14.77
N ASP A 590 22.69 14.98 -15.01
CA ASP A 590 22.43 14.42 -16.33
C ASP A 590 20.94 14.47 -16.75
N GLY A 591 20.07 14.92 -15.86
CA GLY A 591 18.64 15.12 -16.08
C GLY A 591 17.81 13.90 -15.66
N LEU A 592 18.41 12.87 -15.06
CA LEU A 592 17.73 11.71 -14.50
C LEU A 592 17.81 11.74 -12.98
N ILE A 593 16.69 11.54 -12.29
CA ILE A 593 16.70 11.27 -10.86
C ILE A 593 17.16 9.84 -10.60
N GLU A 594 17.86 9.64 -9.49
CA GLU A 594 18.60 8.42 -9.23
C GLU A 594 18.03 7.61 -8.06
N ASN A 595 18.19 6.27 -8.15
CA ASN A 595 18.17 5.36 -7.02
C ASN A 595 19.50 5.48 -6.29
N THR A 596 19.53 6.24 -5.22
CA THR A 596 20.77 6.55 -4.50
C THR A 596 20.78 5.85 -3.15
N ILE A 597 21.80 6.11 -2.32
CA ILE A 597 21.81 5.73 -0.90
C ILE A 597 20.58 6.25 -0.14
N GLU A 598 19.87 7.22 -0.70
CA GLU A 598 18.59 7.72 -0.18
C GLU A 598 17.44 6.73 -0.39
N GLY A 599 17.58 5.75 -1.25
CA GLY A 599 16.57 4.71 -1.49
C GLY A 599 16.89 3.85 -2.70
N HIS A 600 16.18 2.74 -2.81
CA HIS A 600 16.16 1.89 -4.00
C HIS A 600 14.97 2.27 -4.89
N GLY A 601 15.00 1.81 -6.15
CA GLY A 601 13.84 1.83 -7.02
C GLY A 601 12.78 0.82 -6.59
N TRP A 602 11.91 0.47 -7.51
CA TRP A 602 10.94 -0.59 -7.24
C TRP A 602 11.61 -1.95 -7.00
N ILE A 603 12.71 -2.22 -7.72
CA ILE A 603 13.51 -3.44 -7.54
C ILE A 603 14.41 -3.27 -6.31
N GLU A 604 14.09 -4.01 -5.25
CA GLU A 604 14.77 -3.92 -3.96
C GLU A 604 15.95 -4.88 -3.80
N GLY A 605 16.08 -5.86 -4.68
CA GLY A 605 17.14 -6.88 -4.61
C GLY A 605 17.10 -7.85 -5.79
N GLY A 606 17.96 -8.89 -5.71
CA GLY A 606 18.07 -9.89 -6.76
C GLY A 606 18.92 -9.46 -7.94
N LYS A 607 18.81 -10.15 -9.06
CA LYS A 607 19.67 -9.96 -10.24
C LYS A 607 19.32 -8.74 -11.08
N LEU A 608 18.12 -8.19 -10.91
CA LEU A 608 17.66 -6.95 -11.57
C LEU A 608 18.05 -5.68 -10.78
N TYR A 609 18.52 -5.84 -9.55
CA TYR A 609 18.95 -4.73 -8.70
C TYR A 609 20.29 -4.15 -9.18
N GLY A 610 20.49 -2.84 -8.99
CA GLY A 610 21.79 -2.16 -9.14
C GLY A 610 21.87 -1.12 -10.25
N SER A 611 20.74 -0.65 -10.80
CA SER A 611 20.72 0.59 -11.60
C SER A 611 20.81 1.82 -10.70
N ASP A 612 21.52 2.85 -11.17
CA ASP A 612 21.51 4.15 -10.50
C ASP A 612 20.31 4.98 -10.96
N ALA A 613 19.97 4.95 -12.24
CA ALA A 613 18.77 5.55 -12.79
C ALA A 613 17.90 4.48 -13.50
N GLU A 614 16.60 4.49 -13.26
CA GLU A 614 15.63 3.58 -13.86
C GLU A 614 14.64 4.32 -14.76
N LEU A 615 14.25 3.68 -15.87
CA LEU A 615 13.22 4.23 -16.76
C LEU A 615 11.89 4.40 -16.04
N TYR A 616 11.51 3.40 -15.20
CA TYR A 616 10.32 3.46 -14.35
C TYR A 616 10.28 4.74 -13.51
N LEU A 617 11.34 4.98 -12.72
CA LEU A 617 11.44 6.13 -11.83
C LEU A 617 11.37 7.46 -12.61
N ASN A 618 12.07 7.54 -13.75
CA ASN A 618 12.14 8.75 -14.54
C ASN A 618 10.91 9.00 -15.40
N ALA A 619 10.12 7.98 -15.72
CA ALA A 619 8.81 8.16 -16.32
C ALA A 619 7.80 8.79 -15.34
N ILE A 620 7.81 8.34 -14.08
CA ILE A 620 7.01 8.94 -13.01
C ILE A 620 7.45 10.39 -12.77
N TRP A 621 8.78 10.63 -12.71
CA TRP A 621 9.33 11.97 -12.53
C TRP A 621 8.92 12.93 -13.64
N LEU A 622 8.96 12.48 -14.90
CA LEU A 622 8.52 13.30 -16.02
C LEU A 622 7.07 13.75 -15.88
N SER A 623 6.17 12.82 -15.53
CA SER A 623 4.76 13.13 -15.31
C SER A 623 4.55 14.02 -14.07
N ALA A 624 5.34 13.81 -13.01
CA ALA A 624 5.32 14.64 -11.81
C ALA A 624 5.78 16.07 -12.10
N LEU A 625 6.76 16.25 -13.00
CA LEU A 625 7.21 17.58 -13.46
C LEU A 625 6.13 18.31 -14.24
N GLU A 626 5.45 17.64 -15.17
CA GLU A 626 4.33 18.21 -15.91
C GLU A 626 3.24 18.70 -14.97
N GLY A 627 2.85 17.85 -14.00
CA GLY A 627 1.88 18.23 -12.98
C GLY A 627 2.36 19.35 -12.04
N THR A 628 3.65 19.36 -11.67
CA THR A 628 4.21 20.41 -10.81
C THR A 628 4.19 21.77 -11.50
N ILE A 629 4.40 21.83 -12.81
CA ILE A 629 4.32 23.06 -13.61
C ILE A 629 2.90 23.66 -13.52
N GLU A 630 1.87 22.83 -13.74
CA GLU A 630 0.46 23.27 -13.68
C GLU A 630 0.06 23.73 -12.27
N LEU A 631 0.47 22.99 -11.24
CA LEU A 631 0.20 23.37 -9.86
C LEU A 631 0.94 24.66 -9.46
N ALA A 632 2.19 24.85 -9.90
CA ALA A 632 2.97 26.04 -9.62
C ALA A 632 2.38 27.29 -10.32
N GLU A 633 1.82 27.12 -11.53
CA GLU A 633 1.09 28.17 -12.22
C GLU A 633 -0.15 28.58 -11.44
N LEU A 634 -0.94 27.63 -10.99
CA LEU A 634 -2.13 27.87 -10.17
C LEU A 634 -1.81 28.55 -8.84
N MET A 635 -0.65 28.21 -8.25
CA MET A 635 -0.17 28.79 -6.99
C MET A 635 0.55 30.13 -7.15
N ASN A 636 0.73 30.61 -8.39
CA ASN A 636 1.51 31.81 -8.73
C ASN A 636 2.95 31.74 -8.19
N ASP A 637 3.60 30.58 -8.30
CA ASP A 637 4.99 30.34 -7.90
C ASP A 637 5.90 30.22 -9.14
N PRO A 638 6.39 31.34 -9.68
CA PRO A 638 7.16 31.34 -10.90
C PRO A 638 8.54 30.69 -10.76
N GLU A 639 9.08 30.61 -9.54
CA GLU A 639 10.38 29.99 -9.30
C GLU A 639 10.28 28.46 -9.40
N VAL A 640 9.32 27.87 -8.73
CA VAL A 640 9.05 26.42 -8.83
C VAL A 640 8.70 26.05 -10.26
N LYS A 641 7.82 26.82 -10.93
CA LYS A 641 7.47 26.61 -12.35
C LYS A 641 8.71 26.58 -13.24
N ARG A 642 9.56 27.60 -13.16
CA ARG A 642 10.80 27.68 -13.98
C ARG A 642 11.72 26.47 -13.74
N LYS A 643 11.98 26.12 -12.46
CA LYS A 643 12.82 24.95 -12.12
C LYS A 643 12.23 23.65 -12.68
N ALA A 644 10.91 23.47 -12.59
CA ALA A 644 10.22 22.30 -13.11
C ALA A 644 10.27 22.22 -14.64
N GLU A 645 10.09 23.35 -15.36
CA GLU A 645 10.22 23.43 -16.80
C GLU A 645 11.65 23.08 -17.27
N GLU A 646 12.67 23.61 -16.61
CA GLU A 646 14.08 23.31 -16.90
C GLU A 646 14.39 21.81 -16.66
N ALA A 647 13.92 21.23 -15.54
CA ALA A 647 14.07 19.81 -15.25
C ALA A 647 13.33 18.95 -16.28
N LEU A 648 12.09 19.31 -16.65
CA LEU A 648 11.30 18.60 -17.65
C LEU A 648 12.04 18.51 -19.01
N GLN A 649 12.62 19.61 -19.46
CA GLN A 649 13.37 19.63 -20.72
C GLN A 649 14.65 18.76 -20.65
N ARG A 650 15.31 18.71 -19.50
CA ARG A 650 16.48 17.84 -19.29
C ARG A 650 16.08 16.38 -19.26
N THR A 651 15.06 16.03 -18.49
CA THR A 651 14.56 14.64 -18.34
C THR A 651 14.03 14.10 -19.68
N LYS A 652 13.26 14.90 -20.46
CA LYS A 652 12.78 14.51 -21.82
C LYS A 652 13.92 14.14 -22.77
N ARG A 653 15.05 14.86 -22.69
CA ARG A 653 16.24 14.49 -23.47
C ARG A 653 16.95 13.26 -22.94
N ALA A 654 17.05 13.12 -21.62
CA ALA A 654 17.81 12.06 -20.96
C ALA A 654 17.13 10.68 -21.05
N ILE A 655 15.79 10.61 -21.10
CA ILE A 655 15.03 9.35 -21.22
C ILE A 655 15.43 8.55 -22.47
N LYS A 656 15.86 9.21 -23.55
CA LYS A 656 16.34 8.53 -24.77
C LYS A 656 17.56 7.64 -24.54
N ARG A 657 18.31 7.84 -23.46
CA ARG A 657 19.47 7.00 -23.10
C ARG A 657 19.07 5.58 -22.73
N PHE A 658 17.83 5.36 -22.30
CA PHE A 658 17.30 4.01 -22.00
C PHE A 658 16.95 3.20 -23.26
N TYR A 659 17.01 3.81 -24.46
CA TYR A 659 16.76 3.09 -25.69
C TYR A 659 17.95 2.21 -26.08
N ASP A 660 17.68 0.94 -26.37
CA ASP A 660 18.67 0.00 -26.91
C ASP A 660 18.46 -0.16 -28.42
N GLU A 661 19.36 0.39 -29.22
CA GLU A 661 19.30 0.35 -30.67
C GLU A 661 19.35 -1.09 -31.25
N ARG A 662 19.95 -2.03 -30.52
CA ARG A 662 20.07 -3.41 -30.95
C ARG A 662 18.73 -4.16 -30.92
N THR A 663 17.90 -3.90 -29.92
CA THR A 663 16.57 -4.52 -29.74
C THR A 663 15.45 -3.65 -30.27
N GLY A 664 15.66 -2.34 -30.41
CA GLY A 664 14.63 -1.37 -30.71
C GLY A 664 13.68 -1.10 -29.53
N LEU A 665 14.07 -1.48 -28.31
CA LEU A 665 13.26 -1.38 -27.08
C LEU A 665 13.95 -0.54 -26.02
N TYR A 666 13.17 -0.02 -25.10
CA TYR A 666 13.68 0.63 -23.91
C TYR A 666 13.98 -0.40 -22.83
N ILE A 667 15.04 -0.18 -22.06
CA ILE A 667 15.59 -1.08 -21.05
C ILE A 667 15.32 -0.61 -19.63
N LEU A 668 15.59 -1.48 -18.65
CA LEU A 668 15.33 -1.25 -17.23
C LEU A 668 16.04 -0.02 -16.68
N GLY A 669 17.36 0.09 -16.84
CA GLY A 669 18.14 1.10 -16.12
C GLY A 669 19.55 1.31 -16.62
N ILE A 670 20.20 2.33 -16.05
CA ILE A 670 21.56 2.79 -16.39
C ILE A 670 22.32 3.06 -15.09
N LYS A 671 23.62 2.70 -15.06
CA LYS A 671 24.53 3.06 -13.97
C LYS A 671 25.19 4.42 -14.26
N ASN A 672 25.70 5.08 -13.22
CA ASN A 672 26.39 6.37 -13.33
C ASN A 672 27.65 6.34 -14.22
N ASN A 673 28.26 5.16 -14.36
CA ASN A 673 29.38 4.94 -15.28
C ASN A 673 28.95 4.78 -16.76
N GLY A 674 27.65 4.87 -17.05
CA GLY A 674 27.09 4.70 -18.39
C GLY A 674 26.79 3.25 -18.79
N GLU A 675 27.05 2.27 -17.93
CA GLU A 675 26.70 0.86 -18.16
C GLU A 675 25.18 0.68 -18.18
N LYS A 676 24.65 0.04 -19.23
CA LYS A 676 23.22 -0.24 -19.39
C LYS A 676 22.88 -1.59 -18.78
N LEU A 677 21.87 -1.65 -17.92
CA LEU A 677 21.22 -2.90 -17.50
C LEU A 677 20.22 -3.29 -18.60
N ASN A 678 20.72 -4.03 -19.60
CA ASN A 678 20.00 -4.38 -20.84
C ASN A 678 18.92 -5.46 -20.60
N TYR A 679 18.19 -5.38 -19.49
CA TYR A 679 17.04 -6.22 -19.24
C TYR A 679 15.78 -5.53 -19.77
N PHE A 680 15.03 -6.26 -20.59
CA PHE A 680 13.68 -5.88 -20.94
C PHE A 680 12.71 -6.47 -19.91
N THR A 681 12.00 -5.60 -19.20
CA THR A 681 11.11 -5.95 -18.10
C THR A 681 9.78 -5.22 -18.22
N VAL A 682 8.78 -5.67 -17.49
CA VAL A 682 7.47 -5.00 -17.39
C VAL A 682 7.54 -3.60 -16.78
N MET A 683 8.62 -3.27 -16.07
CA MET A 683 8.83 -1.94 -15.49
C MET A 683 8.80 -0.83 -16.56
N THR A 684 9.23 -1.16 -17.78
CA THR A 684 9.26 -0.22 -18.89
C THR A 684 7.85 0.09 -19.45
N ALA A 685 6.83 -0.69 -19.12
CA ALA A 685 5.43 -0.41 -19.47
C ALA A 685 4.93 0.91 -18.87
N VAL A 686 5.44 1.29 -17.68
CA VAL A 686 5.07 2.56 -17.03
C VAL A 686 5.46 3.77 -17.89
N ALA A 687 6.58 3.70 -18.62
CA ALA A 687 7.01 4.75 -19.53
C ALA A 687 6.06 4.91 -20.74
N VAL A 688 5.46 3.83 -21.20
CA VAL A 688 4.39 3.86 -22.22
C VAL A 688 3.12 4.47 -21.65
N TYR A 689 2.69 3.94 -20.51
CA TYR A 689 1.46 4.37 -19.84
C TYR A 689 1.47 5.87 -19.53
N LEU A 690 2.55 6.40 -18.97
CA LEU A 690 2.70 7.81 -18.61
C LEU A 690 3.14 8.72 -19.78
N GLY A 691 3.26 8.18 -21.00
CA GLY A 691 3.60 8.97 -22.19
C GLY A 691 5.06 9.45 -22.25
N ALA A 692 5.96 8.83 -21.49
CA ALA A 692 7.38 9.20 -21.47
C ALA A 692 8.11 8.83 -22.76
N ILE A 693 7.56 7.94 -23.56
CA ILE A 693 8.08 7.51 -24.88
C ILE A 693 7.00 7.74 -25.96
N GLY A 694 7.47 7.99 -27.20
CA GLY A 694 6.58 8.33 -28.31
C GLY A 694 5.69 7.16 -28.74
N PHE A 695 4.57 7.45 -29.40
CA PHE A 695 3.54 6.47 -29.76
C PHE A 695 4.09 5.31 -30.63
N GLU A 696 4.95 5.59 -31.61
CA GLU A 696 5.53 4.55 -32.47
C GLU A 696 6.46 3.60 -31.69
N ASP A 697 7.22 4.14 -30.74
CA ASP A 697 8.04 3.35 -29.83
C ASP A 697 7.16 2.56 -28.86
N ALA A 698 6.08 3.18 -28.36
CA ALA A 698 5.10 2.52 -27.51
C ALA A 698 4.50 1.26 -28.14
N LYS A 699 4.12 1.32 -29.44
CA LYS A 699 3.64 0.14 -30.17
C LYS A 699 4.67 -0.98 -30.20
N ARG A 700 5.95 -0.67 -30.44
CA ARG A 700 7.03 -1.67 -30.42
C ARG A 700 7.27 -2.23 -29.03
N GLN A 701 7.19 -1.37 -28.01
CA GLN A 701 7.46 -1.72 -26.61
C GLN A 701 6.45 -2.72 -26.05
N VAL A 702 5.16 -2.64 -26.44
CA VAL A 702 4.11 -3.49 -25.87
C VAL A 702 3.98 -4.86 -26.53
N VAL A 703 4.38 -5.01 -27.80
CA VAL A 703 4.23 -6.26 -28.55
C VAL A 703 4.84 -7.48 -27.86
N PRO A 704 6.07 -7.42 -27.28
CA PRO A 704 6.66 -8.56 -26.59
C PRO A 704 5.85 -9.02 -25.36
N TYR A 705 5.14 -8.11 -24.68
CA TYR A 705 4.36 -8.47 -23.49
C TYR A 705 3.19 -9.41 -23.81
N ALA A 706 2.65 -9.37 -25.04
CA ALA A 706 1.58 -10.24 -25.48
C ALA A 706 2.04 -11.67 -25.85
N THR A 707 3.35 -11.96 -25.85
CA THR A 707 3.92 -13.27 -26.22
C THR A 707 3.95 -14.26 -25.06
N ASN A 708 4.07 -15.55 -25.34
CA ASN A 708 4.27 -16.59 -24.32
C ASN A 708 5.56 -16.41 -23.50
N ASP A 709 6.49 -15.61 -23.98
CA ASP A 709 7.72 -15.28 -23.26
C ASP A 709 7.42 -14.44 -22.00
N PHE A 710 6.40 -13.59 -22.04
CA PHE A 710 5.93 -12.76 -20.94
C PHE A 710 4.57 -13.18 -20.39
N SER A 711 3.56 -13.39 -21.25
CA SER A 711 2.17 -13.62 -20.83
C SER A 711 1.89 -15.02 -20.34
N THR A 712 0.99 -15.08 -19.36
CA THR A 712 0.31 -16.29 -18.86
C THR A 712 -1.20 -16.05 -18.86
N ASP A 713 -2.01 -17.06 -18.55
CA ASP A 713 -3.46 -16.90 -18.39
C ASP A 713 -3.86 -16.17 -17.09
N TRP A 714 -2.89 -15.84 -16.23
CA TRP A 714 -3.08 -15.10 -14.97
C TRP A 714 -2.28 -13.80 -14.91
N GLY A 715 -1.67 -13.35 -16.02
CA GLY A 715 -1.00 -12.07 -16.14
C GLY A 715 0.39 -12.14 -16.77
N VAL A 716 1.22 -11.13 -16.52
CA VAL A 716 2.51 -10.91 -17.19
C VAL A 716 3.67 -11.13 -16.23
N ARG A 717 4.68 -11.89 -16.65
CA ARG A 717 5.93 -12.13 -15.90
C ARG A 717 6.75 -10.85 -15.83
N ILE A 718 7.42 -10.63 -14.71
CA ILE A 718 8.29 -9.45 -14.54
C ILE A 718 9.39 -9.35 -15.59
N ILE A 719 9.89 -10.49 -16.06
CA ILE A 719 10.94 -10.59 -17.07
C ILE A 719 10.63 -11.72 -18.05
N SER A 720 11.19 -11.61 -19.24
CA SER A 720 11.15 -12.63 -20.28
C SER A 720 11.56 -14.01 -19.78
N LYS A 721 10.78 -15.03 -20.14
CA LYS A 721 11.08 -16.46 -19.86
C LYS A 721 12.39 -16.91 -20.52
N SER A 722 12.74 -16.30 -21.66
CA SER A 722 13.99 -16.56 -22.38
C SER A 722 15.21 -15.85 -21.75
N SER A 723 15.01 -15.00 -20.75
CA SER A 723 16.10 -14.34 -20.03
C SER A 723 16.94 -15.34 -19.25
N GLY A 724 18.26 -15.20 -19.31
CA GLY A 724 19.22 -16.05 -18.58
C GLY A 724 19.13 -15.96 -17.05
N ILE A 725 18.32 -15.05 -16.51
CA ILE A 725 18.06 -14.89 -15.08
C ILE A 725 16.65 -15.33 -14.66
N PHE A 726 15.83 -15.82 -15.59
CA PHE A 726 14.46 -16.22 -15.31
C PHE A 726 14.38 -17.30 -14.23
N ASN A 727 13.56 -17.05 -13.22
CA ASN A 727 13.21 -17.99 -12.16
C ASN A 727 11.72 -17.84 -11.83
N PRO A 728 10.88 -18.83 -12.14
CA PRO A 728 9.42 -18.73 -11.98
C PRO A 728 8.97 -18.57 -10.52
N ASN A 729 9.83 -18.84 -9.54
CA ASN A 729 9.63 -18.57 -8.11
C ASN A 729 10.34 -17.31 -7.63
N GLY A 730 11.19 -16.71 -8.47
CA GLY A 730 11.98 -15.54 -8.11
C GLY A 730 11.09 -14.29 -7.99
N TYR A 731 11.00 -13.74 -6.80
CA TYR A 731 10.13 -12.60 -6.48
C TYR A 731 10.32 -11.43 -7.45
N HIS A 732 11.57 -11.12 -7.83
CA HIS A 732 11.93 -10.11 -8.84
C HIS A 732 12.44 -10.70 -10.17
N GLU A 733 12.40 -12.03 -10.39
CA GLU A 733 13.14 -12.67 -11.49
C GLU A 733 12.28 -13.57 -12.39
N GLY A 734 10.93 -13.58 -12.22
CA GLY A 734 10.11 -14.41 -13.11
C GLY A 734 8.68 -14.66 -12.68
N THR A 735 8.29 -14.21 -11.50
CA THR A 735 6.90 -14.28 -11.03
C THR A 735 5.98 -13.35 -11.80
N VAL A 736 4.68 -13.55 -11.66
CA VAL A 736 3.61 -12.74 -12.23
C VAL A 736 2.97 -11.90 -11.13
N TRP A 737 2.95 -10.59 -11.33
CA TRP A 737 2.35 -9.64 -10.41
C TRP A 737 1.10 -9.01 -11.05
N PRO A 738 -0.04 -9.02 -10.39
CA PRO A 738 -1.20 -8.25 -10.86
C PRO A 738 -0.91 -6.75 -11.03
N LEU A 739 -0.04 -6.18 -10.18
CA LEU A 739 0.45 -4.81 -10.37
C LEU A 739 1.04 -4.60 -11.77
N PHE A 740 1.99 -5.43 -12.16
CA PHE A 740 2.66 -5.33 -13.46
C PHE A 740 1.71 -5.66 -14.62
N THR A 741 0.83 -6.64 -14.41
CA THR A 741 -0.21 -6.98 -15.36
C THR A 741 -1.10 -5.77 -15.65
N GLY A 742 -1.45 -5.01 -14.61
CA GLY A 742 -2.20 -3.75 -14.75
C GLY A 742 -1.41 -2.68 -15.51
N TRP A 743 -0.12 -2.47 -15.20
CA TRP A 743 0.73 -1.52 -15.92
C TRP A 743 0.87 -1.88 -17.41
N VAL A 744 1.04 -3.17 -17.70
CA VAL A 744 1.11 -3.65 -19.09
C VAL A 744 -0.22 -3.44 -19.79
N SER A 745 -1.35 -3.76 -19.14
CA SER A 745 -2.68 -3.50 -19.71
C SER A 745 -2.90 -2.03 -20.06
N LEU A 746 -2.54 -1.11 -19.14
CA LEU A 746 -2.59 0.35 -19.39
C LEU A 746 -1.70 0.75 -20.59
N ALA A 747 -0.48 0.24 -20.65
CA ALA A 747 0.46 0.51 -21.75
C ALA A 747 -0.07 -0.02 -23.08
N GLU A 748 -0.65 -1.20 -23.10
CA GLU A 748 -1.26 -1.83 -24.29
C GLU A 748 -2.45 -1.02 -24.78
N PHE A 749 -3.33 -0.56 -23.90
CA PHE A 749 -4.41 0.35 -24.29
C PHE A 749 -3.86 1.67 -24.86
N LYS A 750 -2.84 2.28 -24.26
CA LYS A 750 -2.20 3.50 -24.79
C LYS A 750 -1.59 3.30 -26.19
N ALA A 751 -1.13 2.10 -26.51
CA ALA A 751 -0.59 1.73 -27.84
C ALA A 751 -1.64 1.22 -28.83
N GLY A 752 -2.94 1.23 -28.50
CA GLY A 752 -4.00 0.69 -29.32
C GLY A 752 -3.93 -0.84 -29.49
N SER A 753 -3.41 -1.54 -28.50
CA SER A 753 -3.38 -3.02 -28.41
C SER A 753 -4.58 -3.54 -27.61
N THR A 754 -5.78 -3.21 -28.06
CA THR A 754 -7.04 -3.47 -27.34
C THR A 754 -7.23 -4.93 -26.93
N HIS A 755 -6.82 -5.89 -27.79
CA HIS A 755 -6.98 -7.32 -27.48
C HIS A 755 -6.11 -7.74 -26.30
N SER A 756 -4.82 -7.37 -26.31
CA SER A 756 -3.89 -7.71 -25.23
C SER A 756 -4.23 -6.95 -23.95
N GLY A 757 -4.50 -5.64 -24.05
CA GLY A 757 -4.89 -4.81 -22.90
C GLY A 757 -6.14 -5.34 -22.20
N PHE A 758 -7.16 -5.75 -22.97
CA PHE A 758 -8.36 -6.36 -22.41
C PHE A 758 -8.11 -7.75 -21.82
N ASN A 759 -7.27 -8.60 -22.48
CA ASN A 759 -6.88 -9.89 -21.95
C ASN A 759 -6.20 -9.75 -20.58
N HIS A 760 -5.22 -8.84 -20.45
CA HIS A 760 -4.50 -8.63 -19.19
C HIS A 760 -5.37 -7.99 -18.09
N LEU A 761 -6.32 -7.13 -18.45
CA LEU A 761 -7.36 -6.65 -17.52
C LEU A 761 -8.19 -7.83 -16.98
N LEU A 762 -8.61 -8.76 -17.86
CA LEU A 762 -9.35 -9.96 -17.46
C LEU A 762 -8.51 -10.89 -16.58
N CYS A 763 -7.20 -11.04 -16.84
CA CYS A 763 -6.30 -11.83 -15.98
C CYS A 763 -6.37 -11.37 -14.53
N ASN A 764 -6.33 -10.07 -14.28
CA ASN A 764 -6.46 -9.53 -12.93
C ASN A 764 -7.86 -9.74 -12.35
N LEU A 765 -8.90 -9.33 -13.06
CA LEU A 765 -10.28 -9.45 -12.58
C LEU A 765 -10.66 -10.88 -12.24
N LEU A 766 -10.33 -11.85 -13.11
CA LEU A 766 -10.74 -13.24 -12.95
C LEU A 766 -9.90 -14.01 -11.93
N SER A 767 -8.71 -13.52 -11.57
CA SER A 767 -7.87 -14.16 -10.55
C SER A 767 -8.53 -14.15 -9.16
N ALA A 768 -9.42 -13.19 -8.88
CA ALA A 768 -10.23 -13.15 -7.65
C ALA A 768 -11.22 -14.32 -7.49
N ARG A 769 -11.37 -15.20 -8.50
CA ARG A 769 -12.22 -16.40 -8.42
C ARG A 769 -11.56 -17.58 -7.74
N HIS A 770 -10.22 -17.54 -7.56
CA HIS A 770 -9.42 -18.67 -7.11
C HIS A 770 -8.62 -18.32 -5.86
N PHE A 771 -8.23 -19.33 -5.08
CA PHE A 771 -7.44 -19.22 -3.86
C PHE A 771 -8.16 -18.37 -2.77
N ALA A 772 -7.71 -17.17 -2.47
CA ALA A 772 -8.43 -16.25 -1.58
C ALA A 772 -9.61 -15.59 -2.33
N LYS A 773 -10.71 -16.32 -2.45
CA LYS A 773 -11.85 -15.94 -3.31
C LYS A 773 -12.43 -14.58 -2.94
N GLY A 774 -12.60 -13.74 -3.95
CA GLY A 774 -12.99 -12.33 -3.81
C GLY A 774 -11.84 -11.37 -3.64
N TYR A 775 -10.61 -11.87 -3.58
CA TYR A 775 -9.38 -11.08 -3.44
C TYR A 775 -8.34 -11.47 -4.48
N ILE A 776 -7.51 -10.50 -4.84
CA ILE A 776 -6.40 -10.68 -5.78
C ILE A 776 -5.09 -10.75 -5.00
N SER A 777 -4.37 -11.86 -5.17
CA SER A 777 -3.10 -12.08 -4.49
C SER A 777 -2.00 -11.13 -4.99
N GLU A 778 -1.00 -10.91 -4.17
CA GLU A 778 0.17 -10.08 -4.49
C GLU A 778 0.93 -10.60 -5.71
N VAL A 779 1.27 -11.90 -5.70
CA VAL A 779 2.17 -12.53 -6.67
C VAL A 779 1.72 -13.95 -6.98
N TYR A 780 1.84 -14.34 -8.24
CA TYR A 780 1.67 -15.71 -8.71
C TYR A 780 2.97 -16.27 -9.28
N HIS A 781 3.10 -17.60 -9.26
CA HIS A 781 4.22 -18.31 -9.86
C HIS A 781 4.27 -18.11 -11.38
N GLY A 782 5.47 -18.00 -11.96
CA GLY A 782 5.68 -17.66 -13.36
C GLY A 782 5.30 -18.72 -14.39
N GLU A 783 5.08 -19.97 -14.02
CA GLU A 783 4.80 -21.09 -14.94
C GLU A 783 3.59 -21.94 -14.56
N VAL A 784 3.18 -21.91 -13.29
CA VAL A 784 2.04 -22.69 -12.78
C VAL A 784 1.11 -21.75 -12.05
N TYR A 785 -0.19 -21.81 -12.32
CA TYR A 785 -1.15 -20.92 -11.66
C TYR A 785 -1.33 -21.27 -10.20
N LYS A 786 -0.58 -20.61 -9.35
CA LYS A 786 -0.67 -20.70 -7.88
C LYS A 786 -0.10 -19.43 -7.24
N PRO A 787 -0.57 -19.02 -6.06
CA PRO A 787 0.05 -17.94 -5.30
C PRO A 787 1.51 -18.25 -4.98
N SER A 788 2.36 -17.25 -5.05
CA SER A 788 3.81 -17.32 -4.77
C SER A 788 4.30 -16.13 -3.93
N GLY A 789 3.44 -15.16 -3.64
CA GLY A 789 3.70 -14.00 -2.79
C GLY A 789 3.32 -14.22 -1.33
N ILE A 790 3.24 -13.10 -0.61
CA ILE A 790 2.98 -13.07 0.83
C ILE A 790 1.51 -12.85 1.10
N CYS A 791 0.91 -11.86 0.43
CA CYS A 791 -0.46 -11.41 0.69
C CYS A 791 -1.45 -12.03 -0.28
N PRO A 792 -2.39 -12.84 0.20
CA PRO A 792 -3.53 -13.31 -0.60
C PRO A 792 -4.56 -12.20 -0.91
N HIS A 793 -4.51 -11.07 -0.20
CA HIS A 793 -5.30 -9.86 -0.43
C HIS A 793 -4.36 -8.66 -0.46
N GLN A 794 -4.12 -8.07 -1.65
CA GLN A 794 -3.12 -7.02 -1.88
C GLN A 794 -3.74 -5.79 -2.53
N ALA A 795 -3.53 -4.61 -1.93
CA ALA A 795 -4.20 -3.36 -2.32
C ALA A 795 -3.92 -2.94 -3.77
N TRP A 796 -2.66 -2.91 -4.18
CA TRP A 796 -2.34 -2.54 -5.57
C TRP A 796 -2.78 -3.59 -6.59
N SER A 797 -2.88 -4.87 -6.20
CA SER A 797 -3.42 -5.91 -7.07
C SER A 797 -4.90 -5.68 -7.38
N GLU A 798 -5.69 -5.32 -6.36
CA GLU A 798 -7.10 -4.96 -6.50
C GLU A 798 -7.27 -3.70 -7.35
N SER A 799 -6.48 -2.67 -7.09
CA SER A 799 -6.54 -1.40 -7.83
C SER A 799 -6.19 -1.57 -9.31
N MET A 800 -5.30 -2.52 -9.65
CA MET A 800 -4.93 -2.84 -11.04
C MET A 800 -5.96 -3.73 -11.77
N ALA A 801 -7.07 -4.07 -11.14
CA ALA A 801 -8.28 -4.53 -11.81
C ALA A 801 -9.27 -3.37 -12.09
N VAL A 802 -9.08 -2.22 -11.45
CA VAL A 802 -9.92 -1.01 -11.59
C VAL A 802 -9.32 0.00 -12.56
N GLN A 803 -8.07 0.41 -12.35
CA GLN A 803 -7.43 1.48 -13.12
C GLN A 803 -7.35 1.19 -14.64
N PRO A 804 -6.91 -0.01 -15.11
CA PRO A 804 -6.91 -0.32 -16.54
C PRO A 804 -8.30 -0.32 -17.18
N LEU A 805 -9.35 -0.56 -16.41
CA LEU A 805 -10.72 -0.45 -16.90
C LEU A 805 -11.06 1.02 -17.16
N VAL A 806 -10.73 1.93 -16.25
CA VAL A 806 -11.12 3.34 -16.35
C VAL A 806 -10.21 4.10 -17.31
N GLU A 807 -8.90 4.08 -17.10
CA GLU A 807 -7.96 4.80 -17.96
C GLU A 807 -7.67 4.08 -19.29
N GLY A 808 -7.77 2.74 -19.31
CA GLY A 808 -7.51 1.92 -20.49
C GLY A 808 -8.77 1.70 -21.35
N LEU A 809 -9.70 0.87 -20.86
CA LEU A 809 -10.90 0.49 -21.61
C LEU A 809 -11.84 1.67 -21.89
N LEU A 810 -12.09 2.54 -20.90
CA LEU A 810 -12.91 3.73 -21.07
C LEU A 810 -12.11 4.92 -21.63
N GLY A 811 -10.78 4.93 -21.47
CA GLY A 811 -9.92 6.04 -21.88
C GLY A 811 -10.29 7.36 -21.23
N PHE A 812 -10.69 7.31 -19.94
CA PHE A 812 -11.12 8.48 -19.18
C PHE A 812 -9.92 9.19 -18.53
N GLU A 813 -9.90 10.53 -18.65
CA GLU A 813 -8.94 11.39 -17.97
C GLU A 813 -9.66 12.67 -17.52
N ALA A 814 -9.50 13.00 -16.25
CA ALA A 814 -10.03 14.21 -15.63
C ALA A 814 -9.00 15.34 -15.70
N ASP A 815 -9.38 16.48 -16.24
CA ASP A 815 -8.55 17.68 -16.33
C ASP A 815 -9.35 18.91 -15.89
N PHE A 816 -9.55 19.02 -14.57
CA PHE A 816 -10.28 20.12 -13.97
C PHE A 816 -9.59 21.47 -14.20
N LEU A 817 -8.25 21.50 -14.14
CA LEU A 817 -7.48 22.73 -14.27
C LEU A 817 -7.71 23.42 -15.63
N ASN A 818 -7.81 22.62 -16.69
CA ASN A 818 -8.09 23.10 -18.04
C ASN A 818 -9.57 23.04 -18.44
N ARG A 819 -10.46 22.68 -17.50
CA ARG A 819 -11.92 22.50 -17.76
C ARG A 819 -12.16 21.53 -18.90
N LYS A 820 -11.41 20.45 -18.96
CA LYS A 820 -11.42 19.45 -20.02
C LYS A 820 -11.72 18.05 -19.45
N ILE A 821 -12.43 17.26 -20.22
CA ILE A 821 -12.66 15.85 -19.98
C ILE A 821 -12.19 15.07 -21.21
N VAL A 822 -11.28 14.13 -21.04
CA VAL A 822 -10.90 13.22 -22.12
C VAL A 822 -11.70 11.93 -21.98
N LEU A 823 -12.26 11.48 -23.10
CA LEU A 823 -12.96 10.20 -23.16
C LEU A 823 -12.63 9.51 -24.49
N SER A 824 -11.93 8.37 -24.39
CA SER A 824 -11.38 7.69 -25.56
C SER A 824 -11.59 6.16 -25.46
N PRO A 825 -12.86 5.68 -25.45
CA PRO A 825 -13.17 4.28 -25.19
C PRO A 825 -12.57 3.35 -26.23
N GLN A 826 -12.00 2.23 -25.73
CA GLN A 826 -11.44 1.11 -26.47
C GLN A 826 -12.21 -0.16 -26.16
N ILE A 827 -13.45 -0.26 -26.64
CA ILE A 827 -14.35 -1.35 -26.26
C ILE A 827 -13.96 -2.63 -26.99
N SER A 828 -13.58 -3.65 -26.22
CA SER A 828 -13.24 -4.97 -26.76
C SER A 828 -14.36 -5.54 -27.64
N TRP A 829 -13.99 -6.32 -28.66
CA TRP A 829 -14.96 -7.03 -29.52
C TRP A 829 -15.83 -8.02 -28.74
N ASN A 830 -15.38 -8.44 -27.54
CA ASN A 830 -16.14 -9.30 -26.63
C ASN A 830 -17.36 -8.61 -25.98
N MET A 831 -17.44 -7.26 -26.05
CA MET A 831 -18.51 -6.46 -25.46
C MET A 831 -19.38 -5.79 -26.52
N ASN A 832 -20.70 -5.97 -26.46
CA ASN A 832 -21.66 -5.37 -27.39
C ASN A 832 -22.47 -4.22 -26.75
N GLU A 833 -22.52 -4.18 -25.42
CA GLU A 833 -23.20 -3.13 -24.66
C GLU A 833 -22.36 -2.75 -23.44
N LEU A 834 -22.34 -1.44 -23.15
CA LEU A 834 -21.69 -0.86 -21.97
C LEU A 834 -22.49 0.36 -21.52
N ARG A 835 -22.73 0.47 -20.23
CA ARG A 835 -23.23 1.68 -19.57
C ARG A 835 -22.36 2.04 -18.40
N VAL A 836 -21.91 3.27 -18.34
CA VAL A 836 -21.07 3.82 -17.29
C VAL A 836 -21.77 5.02 -16.69
N LYS A 837 -21.76 5.10 -15.37
CA LYS A 837 -22.27 6.25 -14.60
C LYS A 837 -21.25 6.68 -13.57
N ASN A 838 -21.33 7.92 -13.16
CA ASN A 838 -20.46 8.49 -12.12
C ASN A 838 -18.97 8.59 -12.55
N LEU A 839 -18.70 8.85 -13.84
CA LEU A 839 -17.38 9.39 -14.21
C LEU A 839 -17.32 10.84 -13.74
N LYS A 840 -16.56 11.10 -12.68
CA LYS A 840 -16.60 12.37 -11.97
C LYS A 840 -15.39 13.24 -12.23
N VAL A 841 -15.62 14.54 -12.40
CA VAL A 841 -14.59 15.59 -12.40
C VAL A 841 -15.11 16.76 -11.57
N ALA A 842 -14.51 17.02 -10.43
CA ALA A 842 -15.00 17.98 -9.43
C ALA A 842 -16.50 17.76 -9.13
N THR A 843 -17.32 18.76 -9.33
CA THR A 843 -18.79 18.66 -9.13
C THR A 843 -19.52 18.06 -10.33
N ALA A 844 -18.84 17.86 -11.45
CA ALA A 844 -19.42 17.31 -12.66
C ALA A 844 -19.44 15.79 -12.68
N SER A 845 -20.44 15.21 -13.36
CA SER A 845 -20.54 13.77 -13.58
C SER A 845 -20.87 13.49 -15.04
N VAL A 846 -20.19 12.52 -15.63
CA VAL A 846 -20.39 12.08 -17.00
C VAL A 846 -20.98 10.68 -17.00
N GLU A 847 -21.92 10.43 -17.93
CA GLU A 847 -22.43 9.09 -18.24
C GLU A 847 -22.01 8.72 -19.66
N LEU A 848 -21.68 7.46 -19.89
CA LEU A 848 -21.38 6.92 -21.21
C LEU A 848 -22.26 5.69 -21.47
N SER A 849 -22.90 5.65 -22.62
CA SER A 849 -23.51 4.42 -23.14
C SER A 849 -22.92 4.04 -24.49
N PHE A 850 -22.66 2.77 -24.66
CA PHE A 850 -22.14 2.17 -25.89
C PHE A 850 -23.00 1.00 -26.30
N LYS A 851 -23.23 0.88 -27.63
CA LYS A 851 -23.87 -0.28 -28.22
C LYS A 851 -23.27 -0.58 -29.58
N ARG A 852 -22.90 -1.86 -29.82
CA ARG A 852 -22.45 -2.36 -31.12
C ARG A 852 -23.58 -3.15 -31.75
N ILE A 853 -23.91 -2.80 -32.97
CA ILE A 853 -25.03 -3.37 -33.73
C ILE A 853 -24.48 -3.93 -35.05
N ARG A 854 -24.78 -5.18 -35.36
CA ARG A 854 -24.56 -5.75 -36.69
C ARG A 854 -25.70 -5.31 -37.57
N THR A 855 -25.41 -4.57 -38.64
CA THR A 855 -26.42 -4.07 -39.59
C THR A 855 -26.57 -4.99 -40.83
N ASP A 856 -25.52 -5.75 -41.14
CA ASP A 856 -25.42 -6.66 -42.27
C ASP A 856 -24.38 -7.77 -41.95
N GLU A 857 -24.10 -8.67 -42.90
CA GLU A 857 -23.19 -9.80 -42.71
C GLU A 857 -21.81 -9.33 -42.23
N ASN A 858 -21.27 -8.28 -42.84
CA ASN A 858 -19.95 -7.70 -42.50
C ASN A 858 -19.96 -6.21 -42.14
N HIS A 859 -21.14 -5.59 -41.96
CA HIS A 859 -21.29 -4.20 -41.61
C HIS A 859 -21.74 -4.06 -40.14
N PHE A 860 -21.15 -3.08 -39.48
CA PHE A 860 -21.37 -2.82 -38.07
C PHE A 860 -21.57 -1.33 -37.82
N GLN A 861 -22.32 -1.04 -36.78
CA GLN A 861 -22.50 0.30 -36.28
C GLN A 861 -22.23 0.34 -34.77
N GLU A 862 -21.37 1.24 -34.35
CA GLU A 862 -21.13 1.55 -32.94
C GLU A 862 -21.78 2.87 -32.58
N VAL A 863 -22.61 2.86 -31.55
CA VAL A 863 -23.35 4.03 -31.07
C VAL A 863 -22.83 4.37 -29.70
N TYR A 864 -22.30 5.58 -29.55
CA TYR A 864 -21.85 6.15 -28.29
C TYR A 864 -22.74 7.35 -27.92
N ARG A 865 -23.18 7.41 -26.69
CA ARG A 865 -23.92 8.57 -26.16
C ARG A 865 -23.31 9.01 -24.84
N THR A 866 -23.04 10.29 -24.73
CA THR A 866 -22.53 10.92 -23.53
C THR A 866 -23.02 12.37 -23.44
N GLN A 867 -22.84 12.99 -22.27
CA GLN A 867 -23.17 14.40 -22.03
C GLN A 867 -21.90 15.13 -21.62
N VAL A 868 -21.74 16.37 -22.11
CA VAL A 868 -20.69 17.27 -21.71
C VAL A 868 -21.23 18.16 -20.59
N PRO A 869 -20.68 18.11 -19.38
CA PRO A 869 -21.14 18.96 -18.29
C PRO A 869 -20.93 20.45 -18.58
N GLU A 870 -21.82 21.29 -18.05
CA GLU A 870 -21.71 22.74 -18.21
C GLU A 870 -20.35 23.27 -17.71
N GLY A 871 -19.72 24.13 -18.51
CA GLY A 871 -18.41 24.71 -18.17
C GLY A 871 -17.21 23.81 -18.48
N TYR A 872 -17.41 22.63 -19.08
CA TYR A 872 -16.36 21.76 -19.56
C TYR A 872 -16.39 21.63 -21.09
N ARG A 873 -15.26 21.26 -21.66
CA ARG A 873 -15.12 20.77 -23.04
C ARG A 873 -14.73 19.29 -23.01
N MET A 874 -15.14 18.52 -24.00
CA MET A 874 -14.82 17.10 -24.09
C MET A 874 -13.94 16.84 -25.32
N ASP A 875 -12.77 16.25 -25.06
CA ASP A 875 -11.94 15.62 -26.08
C ASP A 875 -12.46 14.17 -26.24
N PHE A 876 -13.36 14.00 -27.21
CA PHE A 876 -13.98 12.72 -27.43
C PHE A 876 -13.40 12.05 -28.66
N SER A 877 -12.91 10.83 -28.51
CA SER A 877 -12.38 9.99 -29.59
C SER A 877 -12.75 8.56 -29.31
N VAL A 878 -12.72 7.71 -30.33
CA VAL A 878 -13.08 6.29 -30.17
C VAL A 878 -12.07 5.39 -30.88
N TRP A 879 -11.86 4.21 -30.34
CA TRP A 879 -11.03 3.19 -30.96
C TRP A 879 -11.92 2.11 -31.59
N ILE A 880 -11.69 1.82 -32.85
CA ILE A 880 -12.39 0.80 -33.62
C ILE A 880 -11.41 -0.29 -34.07
N PRO A 881 -11.88 -1.48 -34.50
CA PRO A 881 -10.99 -2.52 -35.00
C PRO A 881 -10.08 -2.01 -36.11
N LYS A 882 -8.81 -2.41 -36.10
CA LYS A 882 -7.80 -1.97 -37.07
C LYS A 882 -8.18 -2.33 -38.50
N GLN A 883 -8.84 -3.47 -38.70
CA GLN A 883 -9.32 -3.98 -40.01
C GLN A 883 -10.63 -3.31 -40.49
N ALA A 884 -11.19 -2.35 -39.75
CA ALA A 884 -12.39 -1.65 -40.19
C ALA A 884 -12.13 -0.86 -41.48
N GLU A 885 -13.03 -1.04 -42.47
CA GLU A 885 -13.01 -0.39 -43.77
C GLU A 885 -14.32 0.38 -44.01
N SER A 886 -14.33 1.30 -45.02
CA SER A 886 -15.52 2.08 -45.36
C SER A 886 -16.13 2.82 -44.18
N ILE A 887 -15.26 3.52 -43.41
CA ILE A 887 -15.67 4.15 -42.15
C ILE A 887 -16.48 5.40 -42.45
N ASP A 888 -17.66 5.53 -41.87
CA ASP A 888 -18.52 6.69 -41.86
C ASP A 888 -18.85 7.13 -40.41
N VAL A 889 -18.67 8.42 -40.11
CA VAL A 889 -18.83 8.96 -38.76
C VAL A 889 -19.89 10.07 -38.75
N LEU A 890 -20.92 9.87 -37.94
CA LEU A 890 -21.98 10.84 -37.70
C LEU A 890 -21.91 11.33 -36.23
N LEU A 891 -21.82 12.63 -36.04
CA LEU A 891 -21.97 13.26 -34.72
C LEU A 891 -23.24 14.08 -34.69
N ASN A 892 -24.15 13.77 -33.78
CA ASN A 892 -25.47 14.41 -33.66
C ASN A 892 -26.26 14.43 -35.00
N GLY A 893 -26.08 13.34 -35.79
CA GLY A 893 -26.75 13.18 -37.10
C GLY A 893 -26.03 13.90 -38.28
N GLN A 894 -24.95 14.60 -38.04
CA GLN A 894 -24.15 15.26 -39.06
C GLN A 894 -22.87 14.46 -39.35
N LYS A 895 -22.52 14.34 -40.62
CA LYS A 895 -21.26 13.73 -41.03
C LYS A 895 -20.08 14.62 -40.66
N ILE A 896 -19.08 14.03 -40.05
CA ILE A 896 -17.87 14.75 -39.61
C ILE A 896 -16.60 14.13 -40.19
N ASP A 897 -15.56 14.96 -40.34
CA ASP A 897 -14.21 14.51 -40.65
C ASP A 897 -13.50 14.04 -39.39
N PHE A 898 -12.59 13.09 -39.53
CA PHE A 898 -11.82 12.53 -38.44
C PHE A 898 -10.37 12.25 -38.86
N GLU A 899 -9.47 12.26 -37.85
CA GLU A 899 -8.09 11.83 -38.04
C GLU A 899 -7.95 10.38 -37.61
N VAL A 900 -7.03 9.63 -38.25
CA VAL A 900 -6.79 8.23 -37.91
C VAL A 900 -5.40 8.03 -37.34
N LEU A 901 -5.31 7.39 -36.14
CA LEU A 901 -4.06 6.97 -35.54
C LEU A 901 -4.05 5.43 -35.44
N GLU A 902 -3.10 4.79 -36.14
CA GLU A 902 -3.00 3.33 -36.22
C GLU A 902 -2.27 2.73 -35.01
N GLY A 903 -3.00 1.99 -34.15
CA GLY A 903 -2.44 1.20 -33.04
C GLY A 903 -2.04 -0.22 -33.45
N VAL A 904 -1.82 -1.09 -32.47
CA VAL A 904 -1.43 -2.50 -32.68
C VAL A 904 -2.62 -3.34 -33.20
N PHE A 905 -3.76 -3.33 -32.51
CA PHE A 905 -5.00 -4.06 -32.89
C PHE A 905 -6.16 -3.13 -33.23
N SER A 906 -6.07 -1.88 -32.91
CA SER A 906 -7.15 -0.90 -33.11
C SER A 906 -6.63 0.35 -33.78
N LYS A 907 -7.53 1.17 -34.31
CA LYS A 907 -7.23 2.52 -34.77
C LYS A 907 -8.13 3.55 -34.09
N LYS A 908 -7.55 4.64 -33.68
CA LYS A 908 -8.22 5.75 -33.04
C LYS A 908 -8.80 6.68 -34.10
N LEU A 909 -10.05 7.05 -33.95
CA LEU A 909 -10.70 8.11 -34.69
C LEU A 909 -10.69 9.37 -33.81
N GLY A 910 -9.80 10.30 -34.14
CA GLY A 910 -9.72 11.60 -33.48
C GLY A 910 -10.79 12.53 -34.03
N LEU A 911 -11.65 13.04 -33.16
CA LEU A 911 -12.69 13.99 -33.50
C LEU A 911 -12.24 15.38 -33.10
N LYS A 912 -12.81 16.46 -33.67
CA LYS A 912 -12.59 17.79 -33.17
C LYS A 912 -13.23 17.96 -31.79
N GLU A 913 -12.62 18.78 -30.94
CA GLU A 913 -13.19 19.10 -29.62
C GLU A 913 -14.61 19.65 -29.78
N GLU A 914 -15.54 19.12 -28.98
CA GLU A 914 -16.96 19.47 -29.05
C GLU A 914 -17.41 20.16 -27.75
N ASN A 915 -18.19 21.21 -27.93
CA ASN A 915 -18.82 21.96 -26.84
C ASN A 915 -20.33 21.70 -26.73
N SER A 916 -20.85 20.72 -27.49
CA SER A 916 -22.28 20.36 -27.45
C SER A 916 -22.64 19.67 -26.14
N SER A 917 -23.74 20.06 -25.51
CA SER A 917 -24.22 19.48 -24.26
C SER A 917 -24.55 17.98 -24.34
N GLU A 918 -24.87 17.49 -25.55
CA GLU A 918 -25.11 16.08 -25.81
C GLU A 918 -24.31 15.62 -27.03
N LEU A 919 -23.63 14.48 -26.89
CA LEU A 919 -22.87 13.83 -27.95
C LEU A 919 -23.49 12.46 -28.26
N ASN A 920 -24.00 12.31 -29.47
CA ASN A 920 -24.46 11.05 -30.04
C ASN A 920 -23.59 10.74 -31.26
N LEU A 921 -22.56 9.90 -31.05
CA LEU A 921 -21.64 9.50 -32.08
C LEU A 921 -22.05 8.14 -32.63
N ILE A 922 -22.15 8.04 -33.95
CA ILE A 922 -22.41 6.82 -34.67
C ILE A 922 -21.24 6.57 -35.61
N VAL A 923 -20.56 5.44 -35.44
CA VAL A 923 -19.47 5.01 -36.31
C VAL A 923 -19.92 3.76 -37.05
N SER A 924 -20.02 3.83 -38.39
CA SER A 924 -20.38 2.70 -39.25
C SER A 924 -19.17 2.26 -40.04
N TYR A 925 -18.98 0.94 -40.14
CA TYR A 925 -17.85 0.37 -40.89
C TYR A 925 -18.11 -1.06 -41.34
N ALA A 926 -17.32 -1.51 -42.31
CA ALA A 926 -17.29 -2.91 -42.76
C ALA A 926 -16.07 -3.63 -42.17
N LEU A 927 -16.19 -4.91 -41.89
CA LEU A 927 -15.06 -5.75 -41.46
C LEU A 927 -14.84 -6.89 -42.48
N PRO A 928 -13.60 -7.09 -42.95
CA PRO A 928 -13.25 -8.31 -43.72
C PRO A 928 -13.27 -9.57 -42.84
N PHE A 929 -13.04 -9.38 -41.53
CA PHE A 929 -13.13 -10.43 -40.50
C PHE A 929 -13.38 -9.82 -39.11
N GLU A 930 -14.02 -10.59 -38.25
CA GLU A 930 -14.17 -10.27 -36.82
C GLU A 930 -13.08 -10.97 -36.03
N LEU A 931 -12.54 -10.29 -35.00
CA LEU A 931 -11.55 -10.84 -34.10
C LEU A 931 -11.87 -10.38 -32.66
N ALA A 932 -12.13 -11.35 -31.80
CA ALA A 932 -12.32 -11.09 -30.36
C ALA A 932 -11.01 -11.28 -29.57
N ALA A 933 -10.90 -10.67 -28.41
CA ALA A 933 -9.79 -10.91 -27.50
C ALA A 933 -9.91 -12.32 -26.89
N VAL A 934 -8.76 -12.93 -26.61
CA VAL A 934 -8.69 -14.21 -25.88
C VAL A 934 -9.16 -13.97 -24.46
N GLN A 935 -10.09 -14.81 -23.99
CA GLN A 935 -10.49 -14.78 -22.57
C GLN A 935 -9.63 -15.76 -21.78
N PRO A 936 -8.93 -15.30 -20.73
CA PRO A 936 -8.14 -16.19 -19.91
C PRO A 936 -9.04 -17.13 -19.09
N ASP A 937 -8.66 -18.39 -18.98
CA ASP A 937 -9.35 -19.39 -18.16
C ASP A 937 -8.33 -20.27 -17.43
N PRO A 938 -7.56 -19.69 -16.48
CA PRO A 938 -6.55 -20.43 -15.77
C PRO A 938 -7.17 -21.45 -14.83
N SER A 939 -6.63 -22.67 -14.83
CA SER A 939 -6.99 -23.70 -13.84
C SER A 939 -5.95 -23.74 -12.71
N PRO A 940 -6.37 -23.71 -11.43
CA PRO A 940 -5.45 -23.83 -10.30
C PRO A 940 -4.48 -25.01 -10.43
N PHE A 941 -3.20 -24.75 -10.14
CA PHE A 941 -2.10 -25.69 -10.20
C PHE A 941 -1.75 -26.24 -11.59
N CYS A 942 -2.30 -25.64 -12.65
CA CYS A 942 -2.00 -25.99 -14.03
C CYS A 942 -1.05 -24.98 -14.70
N PRO A 943 -0.31 -25.38 -15.75
CA PRO A 943 0.45 -24.44 -16.57
C PRO A 943 -0.50 -23.57 -17.44
N SER A 944 0.03 -22.46 -17.94
CA SER A 944 -0.68 -21.57 -18.87
C SER A 944 -0.93 -22.24 -20.22
N SER A 945 -2.03 -21.86 -20.88
CA SER A 945 -2.23 -22.11 -22.31
C SER A 945 -1.12 -21.42 -23.13
N THR A 946 -0.94 -21.84 -24.36
CA THR A 946 0.09 -21.28 -25.25
C THR A 946 -0.47 -20.43 -26.38
N PHE A 947 -1.80 -20.35 -26.51
CA PHE A 947 -2.42 -19.53 -27.54
C PHE A 947 -2.44 -18.04 -27.18
N ARG A 948 -1.79 -17.20 -27.99
CA ARG A 948 -1.70 -15.75 -27.80
C ARG A 948 -1.92 -14.99 -29.09
N LEU A 949 -2.66 -13.88 -29.04
CA LEU A 949 -2.72 -12.88 -30.08
C LEU A 949 -1.64 -11.82 -29.82
N VAL A 950 -0.70 -11.64 -30.75
CA VAL A 950 0.48 -10.81 -30.54
C VAL A 950 0.35 -9.45 -31.25
N SER A 951 0.01 -9.44 -32.55
CA SER A 951 -0.17 -8.19 -33.28
C SER A 951 -0.95 -8.39 -34.57
N LEU A 952 -1.55 -7.31 -35.07
CA LEU A 952 -2.22 -7.23 -36.37
C LEU A 952 -1.54 -6.12 -37.19
N THR A 953 -1.00 -6.49 -38.35
CA THR A 953 -0.39 -5.53 -39.29
C THR A 953 -1.15 -5.52 -40.60
N LYS A 954 -1.18 -4.35 -41.25
CA LYS A 954 -1.75 -4.17 -42.61
C LYS A 954 -0.62 -4.04 -43.62
N ASP A 955 -0.67 -4.81 -44.67
CA ASP A 955 0.30 -4.81 -45.77
C ASP A 955 -0.44 -4.66 -47.12
N GLY A 956 -0.53 -3.45 -47.61
CA GLY A 956 -1.38 -3.14 -48.76
C GLY A 956 -2.86 -3.37 -48.53
N SER A 957 -3.47 -4.32 -49.24
CA SER A 957 -4.85 -4.79 -49.08
C SER A 957 -4.99 -5.88 -48.00
N ASP A 958 -3.90 -6.51 -47.61
CA ASP A 958 -3.87 -7.69 -46.79
C ASP A 958 -3.62 -7.39 -45.30
N TYR A 959 -4.06 -8.32 -44.46
CA TYR A 959 -3.83 -8.27 -43.03
C TYR A 959 -3.03 -9.48 -42.59
N ARG A 960 -2.00 -9.27 -41.77
CA ARG A 960 -1.20 -10.32 -41.15
C ARG A 960 -1.46 -10.33 -39.65
N LEU A 961 -2.04 -11.42 -39.18
CA LEU A 961 -2.23 -11.67 -37.74
C LEU A 961 -1.07 -12.53 -37.24
N LEU A 962 -0.27 -11.98 -36.34
CA LEU A 962 0.77 -12.72 -35.61
C LEU A 962 0.13 -13.32 -34.35
N LEU A 963 0.28 -14.64 -34.21
CA LEU A 963 -0.16 -15.37 -33.01
C LEU A 963 0.88 -16.42 -32.60
N GLU A 964 0.79 -16.88 -31.38
CA GLU A 964 1.60 -17.99 -30.85
C GLU A 964 0.70 -19.13 -30.38
N ALA A 965 1.13 -20.37 -30.60
CA ALA A 965 0.49 -21.60 -30.13
C ALA A 965 1.53 -22.73 -30.09
N SER A 966 1.26 -23.80 -29.35
CA SER A 966 2.14 -24.98 -29.28
C SER A 966 2.15 -25.80 -30.57
N SER A 967 1.09 -25.69 -31.37
CA SER A 967 0.91 -26.38 -32.66
C SER A 967 -0.06 -25.64 -33.57
N LYS A 968 0.01 -25.96 -34.88
CA LYS A 968 -0.96 -25.46 -35.89
C LYS A 968 -2.40 -25.87 -35.55
N ASP A 969 -2.60 -27.10 -35.07
CA ASP A 969 -3.91 -27.59 -34.69
C ASP A 969 -4.52 -26.84 -33.52
N GLU A 970 -3.72 -26.52 -32.49
CA GLU A 970 -4.13 -25.66 -31.38
C GLU A 970 -4.46 -24.25 -31.87
N ALA A 971 -3.61 -23.68 -32.73
CA ALA A 971 -3.84 -22.35 -33.28
C ALA A 971 -5.17 -22.27 -34.02
N LEU A 972 -5.47 -23.24 -34.90
CA LEU A 972 -6.72 -23.30 -35.65
C LEU A 972 -7.93 -23.49 -34.73
N LYS A 973 -7.82 -24.40 -33.76
CA LYS A 973 -8.89 -24.67 -32.78
C LYS A 973 -9.24 -23.42 -31.96
N GLU A 974 -8.24 -22.77 -31.38
CA GLU A 974 -8.46 -21.58 -30.54
C GLU A 974 -8.88 -20.38 -31.37
N LEU A 975 -8.27 -20.18 -32.56
CA LEU A 975 -8.68 -19.12 -33.48
C LEU A 975 -10.15 -19.25 -33.92
N SER A 976 -10.64 -20.47 -34.15
CA SER A 976 -12.03 -20.70 -34.54
C SER A 976 -13.07 -20.23 -33.54
N LYS A 977 -12.69 -20.05 -32.28
CA LYS A 977 -13.58 -19.55 -31.22
C LYS A 977 -13.75 -18.02 -31.24
N ILE A 978 -12.74 -17.30 -31.74
CA ILE A 978 -12.63 -15.83 -31.62
C ILE A 978 -12.54 -15.11 -32.96
N PHE A 979 -12.46 -15.85 -34.07
CA PHE A 979 -12.24 -15.31 -35.41
C PHE A 979 -13.35 -15.76 -36.37
N LYS A 980 -13.92 -14.78 -37.10
CA LYS A 980 -14.93 -15.05 -38.13
C LYS A 980 -14.58 -14.29 -39.38
N VAL A 981 -14.42 -15.05 -40.50
CA VAL A 981 -14.02 -14.52 -41.82
C VAL A 981 -15.22 -14.14 -42.65
N HIS A 982 -15.16 -13.00 -43.32
CA HIS A 982 -16.13 -12.53 -44.31
C HIS A 982 -15.54 -12.43 -45.70
N ARG A 983 -14.20 -12.38 -45.85
CA ARG A 983 -13.48 -12.41 -47.16
C ARG A 983 -12.22 -13.26 -47.02
N GLY A 984 -11.80 -13.91 -48.08
CA GLY A 984 -10.73 -14.89 -48.17
C GLY A 984 -9.62 -14.89 -47.11
N PHE A 985 -9.25 -16.06 -46.65
CA PHE A 985 -8.26 -16.27 -45.59
C PHE A 985 -7.27 -17.35 -45.95
N THR A 986 -5.99 -17.17 -45.72
CA THR A 986 -4.95 -18.19 -45.85
C THR A 986 -4.22 -18.35 -44.54
N PHE A 987 -3.78 -19.54 -44.22
CA PHE A 987 -3.02 -19.87 -43.02
C PHE A 987 -1.62 -20.35 -43.44
N ASP A 988 -0.61 -19.53 -43.19
CA ASP A 988 0.81 -19.80 -43.50
C ASP A 988 1.52 -20.52 -42.35
#